data_9ade4c742f94716bcbf0003c3d9f3589
#
_entry.id   9ade4c742f94716bcbf0003c3d9f3589
#
_cell.length_a   1.000
_cell.length_b   1.000
_cell.length_c   1.000
_cell.angle_alpha   90.00
_cell.angle_beta   90.00
_cell.angle_gamma   90.00
#
_symmetry.space_group_name_H-M   'P 1'
#
loop_
_entity.id
_entity.type
_entity.pdbx_description
1 polymer ?
#
loop_
_entity_poly.entity_id
_entity_poly.type
_entity_poly.pdbx_seq_one_letter_code
_entity_poly.pdbx_strand_id
1 'polypeptide(L)'
;MVKNLKTIVTILSIAAACQFVITSGAASEHWAYVKPVRPQLPSVKDSKWVRNPIDRFILSRLEKEGLPPSPEADKATLIRRLSLDLTGLPPTLKEIDDFLADTSPRAYENLVERFLAAPQYGERWGRWWLDAARYADTNGFEKDRDRSIWPYRDWVINAFNADKPFDQFMIEQIAGDLLPDATLDQRIATGFLRNSMLNEEGAVDPEQFRVEGLIDRVDAIGKAFLGMTINCAQCHTHKFDPIKHDEYYRFYAFLNQDEEPEIEIPTEAEKKKRAGILAGVAKIEDELLAKNPDLPRRMAEWELKAREDKVDWTVLENADVTGTNGVKFEELLDRSFIPRGDNPPTVVYYVKAKTDLKNITGFRLELLTDHTLPRGGPGRSTLGMALLSEFTAEAAPAAQPDKWERLNISGSTADYAADNSIKLAIDGNPKTSWSIDAGPGLRNQDRRAVFTPQSPVAGYDGGTLLKFSLEQKEFGGGAAERFESPNIGRFRISLTTAPQPRADPLPPNVRRILSIPAGQRTAEQRREVFRYYRTTVPEFAEANKAATDLMRQWPYAATTLVVTPRPVPRETRVFKRGDWKRPGEAVTPGTPSFLHPFPSDAPRNRLGLARWIADKNNPLTARVIVNRVWQQYFGQGLVGSPEDFGMRCETPSHPELLDWLAVELMSGGAGEGESGGSRDKETRRQGDKGNPQSAIRNPQSNGWSLKNIHRLIVNSAVYRQSSDIKPESLRADPTNRLLARAPRMRVEAEVVRDIALRASGLLSLKIGGPSVYPPIPDGAMAVSFRSRSVWETSKGEDKYRRGIYTFWKRSVPYPSMSVFDAPNADMSCARRTRSNSPLQALTTLNDAAFTEAAQSLALRVWNEGGAEERAKMIYGFRLCVGRRPDEYELNRLLALLRKQQERFAGDTAAAVYVSSPDLNNLPSGVDLSKLAPWTIVARVLLNLDETITRQ
;
A
#
# COMPACT_ATOMS: atom_id res chain seq x y z
N MET A 1 -10.97 -6.47 -78.34
CA MET A 1 -10.50 -5.28 -77.63
C MET A 1 -11.65 -4.39 -77.05
N VAL A 2 -12.88 -4.46 -77.50
CA VAL A 2 -13.97 -3.56 -77.04
C VAL A 2 -14.78 -4.12 -75.85
N LYS A 3 -14.69 -5.42 -75.50
CA LYS A 3 -15.36 -6.01 -74.34
C LYS A 3 -14.63 -5.75 -72.96
N ASN A 4 -13.33 -5.52 -73.00
CA ASN A 4 -12.55 -5.26 -71.75
C ASN A 4 -12.62 -3.79 -71.28
N LEU A 5 -12.98 -2.88 -72.20
CA LEU A 5 -13.05 -1.45 -71.83
C LEU A 5 -14.34 -1.10 -71.00
N LYS A 6 -15.45 -1.82 -71.26
CA LYS A 6 -16.70 -1.62 -70.49
C LYS A 6 -16.59 -2.14 -69.07
N THR A 7 -15.87 -3.23 -68.82
CA THR A 7 -15.66 -3.79 -67.48
C THR A 7 -14.73 -2.91 -66.62
N ILE A 8 -13.73 -2.29 -67.23
CA ILE A 8 -12.82 -1.38 -66.53
C ILE A 8 -13.51 -0.06 -66.18
N VAL A 9 -14.38 0.47 -67.03
CA VAL A 9 -15.17 1.69 -66.77
C VAL A 9 -16.23 1.44 -65.68
N THR A 10 -16.83 0.25 -65.62
CA THR A 10 -17.78 -0.09 -64.56
C THR A 10 -17.11 -0.31 -63.20
N ILE A 11 -15.91 -0.88 -63.16
CA ILE A 11 -15.13 -1.06 -61.92
C ILE A 11 -14.59 0.29 -61.42
N LEU A 12 -14.17 1.19 -62.28
CA LEU A 12 -13.75 2.56 -61.93
C LEU A 12 -14.92 3.43 -61.46
N SER A 13 -16.12 3.22 -61.99
CA SER A 13 -17.35 3.95 -61.55
C SER A 13 -17.84 3.44 -60.19
N ILE A 14 -17.67 2.17 -59.85
CA ILE A 14 -17.98 1.61 -58.52
C ILE A 14 -16.92 2.02 -57.48
N ALA A 15 -15.65 2.11 -57.84
CA ALA A 15 -14.58 2.63 -56.98
C ALA A 15 -14.75 4.14 -56.72
N ALA A 16 -15.25 4.93 -57.67
CA ALA A 16 -15.55 6.37 -57.48
C ALA A 16 -16.85 6.60 -56.67
N ALA A 17 -17.80 5.67 -56.71
CA ALA A 17 -19.04 5.75 -55.90
C ALA A 17 -18.80 5.30 -54.43
N CYS A 18 -17.78 4.49 -54.14
CA CYS A 18 -17.40 4.16 -52.77
C CYS A 18 -16.48 5.23 -52.09
N GLN A 19 -16.05 6.26 -52.81
CA GLN A 19 -15.28 7.37 -52.27
C GLN A 19 -16.09 8.61 -51.91
N PHE A 20 -17.43 8.59 -52.07
CA PHE A 20 -18.28 9.72 -51.74
C PHE A 20 -19.45 9.31 -50.83
N VAL A 21 -19.17 8.81 -49.64
CA VAL A 21 -19.98 9.03 -48.44
C VAL A 21 -19.07 8.85 -47.22
N ILE A 22 -18.00 9.62 -47.12
CA ILE A 22 -17.52 10.11 -45.87
C ILE A 22 -18.08 11.52 -45.74
N THR A 23 -19.36 11.62 -45.51
CA THR A 23 -19.91 12.81 -44.87
C THR A 23 -19.19 12.94 -43.55
N SER A 24 -18.46 14.02 -43.39
CA SER A 24 -18.03 14.56 -42.11
C SER A 24 -19.29 14.88 -41.27
N GLY A 25 -20.04 13.85 -40.85
CA GLY A 25 -20.79 13.94 -39.64
C GLY A 25 -19.73 14.13 -38.53
N ALA A 26 -19.77 15.22 -37.79
CA ALA A 26 -19.03 15.35 -36.57
C ALA A 26 -19.23 14.03 -35.80
N ALA A 27 -18.19 13.25 -35.64
CA ALA A 27 -18.25 12.02 -34.85
C ALA A 27 -18.84 12.44 -33.52
N SER A 28 -20.02 11.91 -33.16
CA SER A 28 -20.63 12.24 -31.87
C SER A 28 -19.61 11.96 -30.79
N GLU A 29 -19.30 12.99 -30.01
CA GLU A 29 -18.34 12.86 -28.93
C GLU A 29 -18.75 11.67 -28.06
N HIS A 30 -17.80 10.78 -27.74
CA HIS A 30 -18.10 9.58 -26.97
C HIS A 30 -18.70 9.97 -25.61
N TRP A 31 -19.82 9.36 -25.24
CA TRP A 31 -20.60 9.71 -24.05
C TRP A 31 -19.76 9.83 -22.77
N ALA A 32 -18.74 8.97 -22.60
CA ALA A 32 -17.89 8.94 -21.42
C ALA A 32 -16.93 10.14 -21.34
N TYR A 33 -16.63 10.80 -22.45
CA TYR A 33 -15.71 11.95 -22.50
C TYR A 33 -16.42 13.29 -22.37
N VAL A 34 -17.75 13.28 -22.33
CA VAL A 34 -18.57 14.47 -22.06
C VAL A 34 -18.81 14.59 -20.55
N LYS A 35 -18.66 15.79 -20.00
CA LYS A 35 -18.90 16.07 -18.58
C LYS A 35 -20.30 15.59 -18.16
N PRO A 36 -20.47 14.87 -17.03
CA PRO A 36 -21.78 14.48 -16.54
C PRO A 36 -22.60 15.71 -16.15
N VAL A 37 -23.86 15.71 -16.55
CA VAL A 37 -24.84 16.74 -16.17
C VAL A 37 -25.99 16.07 -15.43
N ARG A 38 -26.62 16.78 -14.50
CA ARG A 38 -27.74 16.23 -13.72
C ARG A 38 -28.98 16.08 -14.64
N PRO A 39 -29.43 14.85 -14.94
CA PRO A 39 -30.61 14.65 -15.74
C PRO A 39 -31.88 14.93 -14.94
N GLN A 40 -32.98 15.22 -15.63
CA GLN A 40 -34.28 15.29 -15.00
C GLN A 40 -34.75 13.90 -14.53
N LEU A 41 -35.46 13.87 -13.42
CA LEU A 41 -36.01 12.61 -12.91
C LEU A 41 -37.15 12.13 -13.82
N PRO A 42 -37.11 10.89 -14.37
CA PRO A 42 -38.15 10.39 -15.24
C PRO A 42 -39.48 10.25 -14.52
N SER A 43 -40.57 10.47 -15.24
CA SER A 43 -41.92 10.15 -14.79
C SER A 43 -42.15 8.63 -14.83
N VAL A 44 -42.88 8.10 -13.86
CA VAL A 44 -43.17 6.68 -13.73
C VAL A 44 -44.64 6.48 -13.42
N LYS A 45 -45.22 5.35 -13.84
CA LYS A 45 -46.66 5.01 -13.64
C LYS A 45 -46.88 4.59 -12.18
N ASP A 46 -46.03 3.68 -11.63
CA ASP A 46 -46.16 3.22 -10.26
C ASP A 46 -45.26 4.04 -9.31
N SER A 47 -45.71 5.25 -8.98
CA SER A 47 -44.99 6.10 -8.02
C SER A 47 -44.97 5.56 -6.58
N LYS A 48 -45.81 4.57 -6.24
CA LYS A 48 -45.83 3.97 -4.90
C LYS A 48 -44.65 3.06 -4.63
N TRP A 49 -44.08 2.46 -5.68
CA TRP A 49 -42.87 1.64 -5.55
C TRP A 49 -41.61 2.48 -5.27
N VAL A 50 -41.61 3.75 -5.70
CA VAL A 50 -40.47 4.64 -5.60
C VAL A 50 -40.20 5.08 -4.16
N ARG A 51 -38.98 4.86 -3.68
CA ARG A 51 -38.48 5.31 -2.36
C ARG A 51 -37.56 6.52 -2.48
N ASN A 52 -36.75 6.57 -3.54
CA ASN A 52 -35.84 7.67 -3.80
C ASN A 52 -35.59 7.87 -5.32
N PRO A 53 -34.78 8.88 -5.74
CA PRO A 53 -34.54 9.17 -7.16
C PRO A 53 -34.01 8.01 -8.00
N ILE A 54 -33.19 7.12 -7.42
CA ILE A 54 -32.63 5.94 -8.12
C ILE A 54 -33.76 5.09 -8.70
N ASP A 55 -34.79 4.89 -7.94
CA ASP A 55 -35.92 4.04 -8.31
C ASP A 55 -36.67 4.55 -9.54
N ARG A 56 -36.73 5.87 -9.74
CA ARG A 56 -37.39 6.45 -10.91
C ARG A 56 -36.66 6.05 -12.20
N PHE A 57 -35.35 6.08 -12.22
CA PHE A 57 -34.57 5.68 -13.39
C PHE A 57 -34.74 4.18 -13.67
N ILE A 58 -34.68 3.35 -12.64
CA ILE A 58 -34.85 1.90 -12.79
C ILE A 58 -36.28 1.56 -13.24
N LEU A 59 -37.28 2.09 -12.55
CA LEU A 59 -38.69 1.78 -12.84
C LEU A 59 -39.12 2.28 -14.21
N SER A 60 -38.70 3.48 -14.61
CA SER A 60 -38.96 3.99 -15.96
C SER A 60 -38.42 3.06 -17.05
N ARG A 61 -37.24 2.47 -16.83
CA ARG A 61 -36.70 1.50 -17.77
C ARG A 61 -37.45 0.17 -17.74
N LEU A 62 -37.80 -0.33 -16.56
CA LEU A 62 -38.59 -1.55 -16.41
C LEU A 62 -39.99 -1.40 -17.07
N GLU A 63 -40.66 -0.27 -16.84
CA GLU A 63 -41.98 0.02 -17.45
C GLU A 63 -41.88 0.08 -18.98
N LYS A 64 -40.80 0.63 -19.53
CA LYS A 64 -40.56 0.66 -20.98
C LYS A 64 -40.42 -0.73 -21.59
N GLU A 65 -39.79 -1.64 -20.84
CA GLU A 65 -39.56 -3.04 -21.28
C GLU A 65 -40.72 -3.99 -20.83
N GLY A 66 -41.77 -3.45 -20.17
CA GLY A 66 -42.90 -4.24 -19.69
C GLY A 66 -42.59 -5.23 -18.58
N LEU A 67 -41.55 -4.98 -17.83
CA LEU A 67 -41.07 -5.85 -16.72
C LEU A 67 -41.50 -5.28 -15.36
N PRO A 68 -42.28 -6.05 -14.56
CA PRO A 68 -42.59 -5.63 -13.20
C PRO A 68 -41.40 -5.87 -12.27
N PRO A 69 -41.12 -4.96 -11.33
CA PRO A 69 -40.14 -5.20 -10.30
C PRO A 69 -40.57 -6.31 -9.33
N SER A 70 -39.61 -6.96 -8.67
CA SER A 70 -39.89 -7.92 -7.59
C SER A 70 -40.42 -7.19 -6.33
N PRO A 71 -41.19 -7.88 -5.48
CA PRO A 71 -41.62 -7.30 -4.18
C PRO A 71 -40.42 -7.08 -3.28
N GLU A 72 -40.63 -6.33 -2.21
CA GLU A 72 -39.61 -6.16 -1.17
C GLU A 72 -39.28 -7.51 -0.49
N ALA A 73 -38.01 -7.76 -0.20
CA ALA A 73 -37.58 -8.94 0.54
C ALA A 73 -38.03 -8.88 2.01
N ASP A 74 -38.06 -10.04 2.67
CA ASP A 74 -38.36 -10.10 4.10
C ASP A 74 -37.27 -9.46 4.96
N LYS A 75 -37.61 -9.11 6.20
CA LYS A 75 -36.71 -8.42 7.13
C LYS A 75 -35.43 -9.21 7.41
N ALA A 76 -35.47 -10.54 7.51
CA ALA A 76 -34.28 -11.35 7.81
C ALA A 76 -33.31 -11.35 6.63
N THR A 77 -33.83 -11.43 5.40
CA THR A 77 -33.03 -11.28 4.18
C THR A 77 -32.43 -9.87 4.08
N LEU A 78 -33.22 -8.81 4.37
CA LEU A 78 -32.74 -7.43 4.30
C LEU A 78 -31.62 -7.12 5.30
N ILE A 79 -31.74 -7.53 6.57
CA ILE A 79 -30.65 -7.28 7.54
C ILE A 79 -29.39 -8.06 7.20
N ARG A 80 -29.51 -9.31 6.74
CA ARG A 80 -28.34 -10.11 6.33
C ARG A 80 -27.64 -9.49 5.12
N ARG A 81 -28.40 -9.12 4.08
CA ARG A 81 -27.88 -8.43 2.89
C ARG A 81 -27.16 -7.16 3.27
N LEU A 82 -27.80 -6.29 4.02
CA LEU A 82 -27.28 -4.99 4.42
C LEU A 82 -26.00 -5.12 5.27
N SER A 83 -25.97 -6.07 6.23
CA SER A 83 -24.82 -6.32 7.08
C SER A 83 -23.63 -6.79 6.25
N LEU A 84 -23.82 -7.78 5.34
CA LEU A 84 -22.77 -8.28 4.47
C LEU A 84 -22.25 -7.21 3.50
N ASP A 85 -23.12 -6.35 2.97
CA ASP A 85 -22.74 -5.30 2.03
C ASP A 85 -22.00 -4.14 2.69
N LEU A 86 -22.43 -3.71 3.88
CA LEU A 86 -21.82 -2.57 4.55
C LEU A 86 -20.66 -2.93 5.46
N THR A 87 -20.68 -4.11 6.10
CA THR A 87 -19.65 -4.50 7.08
C THR A 87 -18.85 -5.72 6.69
N GLY A 88 -19.29 -6.49 5.68
CA GLY A 88 -18.68 -7.77 5.28
C GLY A 88 -18.86 -8.88 6.32
N LEU A 89 -19.75 -8.72 7.29
CA LEU A 89 -20.04 -9.69 8.34
C LEU A 89 -21.52 -10.05 8.37
N PRO A 90 -21.90 -11.29 8.70
CA PRO A 90 -23.29 -11.61 8.99
C PRO A 90 -23.71 -10.91 10.31
N PRO A 91 -24.99 -10.51 10.42
CA PRO A 91 -25.50 -9.93 11.65
C PRO A 91 -25.50 -10.96 12.79
N THR A 92 -25.43 -10.51 14.03
CA THR A 92 -25.65 -11.35 15.20
C THR A 92 -27.11 -11.76 15.32
N LEU A 93 -27.37 -12.86 16.02
CA LEU A 93 -28.76 -13.27 16.29
C LEU A 93 -29.55 -12.19 17.02
N LYS A 94 -28.90 -11.49 17.96
CA LYS A 94 -29.50 -10.36 18.66
C LYS A 94 -29.91 -9.23 17.73
N GLU A 95 -29.03 -8.85 16.80
CA GLU A 95 -29.34 -7.81 15.81
C GLU A 95 -30.51 -8.20 14.89
N ILE A 96 -30.58 -9.49 14.53
CA ILE A 96 -31.71 -10.03 13.74
C ILE A 96 -32.98 -9.92 14.55
N ASP A 97 -33.00 -10.43 15.78
CA ASP A 97 -34.18 -10.47 16.62
C ASP A 97 -34.65 -9.06 16.99
N ASP A 98 -33.76 -8.14 17.30
CA ASP A 98 -34.08 -6.72 17.55
C ASP A 98 -34.73 -6.08 16.31
N PHE A 99 -34.18 -6.31 15.11
CA PHE A 99 -34.74 -5.73 13.89
C PHE A 99 -36.07 -6.36 13.47
N LEU A 100 -36.24 -7.65 13.69
CA LEU A 100 -37.54 -8.33 13.44
C LEU A 100 -38.63 -7.79 14.35
N ALA A 101 -38.32 -7.50 15.61
CA ALA A 101 -39.21 -6.96 16.62
C ALA A 101 -39.49 -5.46 16.46
N ASP A 102 -38.61 -4.71 15.80
CA ASP A 102 -38.74 -3.27 15.58
C ASP A 102 -39.89 -2.97 14.57
N THR A 103 -40.95 -2.38 15.05
CA THR A 103 -42.12 -1.95 14.25
C THR A 103 -42.11 -0.47 13.89
N SER A 104 -41.02 0.26 14.22
CA SER A 104 -40.94 1.68 13.93
C SER A 104 -40.91 1.96 12.43
N PRO A 105 -41.48 3.06 11.95
CA PRO A 105 -41.47 3.39 10.52
C PRO A 105 -40.08 3.58 9.94
N ARG A 106 -39.07 3.86 10.80
CA ARG A 106 -37.67 4.10 10.42
C ARG A 106 -36.73 2.96 10.84
N ALA A 107 -37.29 1.76 11.16
CA ALA A 107 -36.49 0.62 11.58
C ALA A 107 -35.33 0.29 10.61
N TYR A 108 -35.63 0.31 9.30
CA TYR A 108 -34.63 -0.01 8.28
C TYR A 108 -33.59 1.10 8.10
N GLU A 109 -34.02 2.37 8.06
CA GLU A 109 -33.11 3.52 7.94
C GLU A 109 -32.18 3.63 9.17
N ASN A 110 -32.69 3.37 10.37
CA ASN A 110 -31.87 3.31 11.60
C ASN A 110 -30.84 2.17 11.53
N LEU A 111 -31.21 1.04 10.95
CA LEU A 111 -30.31 -0.09 10.71
C LEU A 111 -29.19 0.28 9.72
N VAL A 112 -29.53 0.99 8.64
CA VAL A 112 -28.56 1.52 7.67
C VAL A 112 -27.52 2.41 8.35
N GLU A 113 -28.00 3.40 9.14
CA GLU A 113 -27.07 4.33 9.82
C GLU A 113 -26.15 3.59 10.81
N ARG A 114 -26.67 2.60 11.54
CA ARG A 114 -25.87 1.79 12.47
C ARG A 114 -24.75 1.05 11.74
N PHE A 115 -25.01 0.43 10.58
CA PHE A 115 -23.98 -0.29 9.83
C PHE A 115 -23.01 0.66 9.12
N LEU A 116 -23.46 1.83 8.64
CA LEU A 116 -22.57 2.86 8.10
C LEU A 116 -21.63 3.47 9.15
N ALA A 117 -22.05 3.49 10.43
CA ALA A 117 -21.24 3.94 11.55
C ALA A 117 -20.30 2.85 12.12
N ALA A 118 -20.53 1.57 11.76
CA ALA A 118 -19.75 0.47 12.28
C ALA A 118 -18.29 0.53 11.77
N PRO A 119 -17.27 0.31 12.65
CA PRO A 119 -15.88 0.34 12.21
C PRO A 119 -15.53 -0.70 11.13
N GLN A 120 -16.30 -1.77 11.02
CA GLN A 120 -16.17 -2.81 10.00
C GLN A 120 -16.56 -2.34 8.60
N TYR A 121 -17.24 -1.20 8.47
CA TYR A 121 -17.51 -0.55 7.20
C TYR A 121 -16.20 -0.23 6.44
N GLY A 122 -15.23 0.36 7.12
CA GLY A 122 -13.93 0.66 6.52
C GLY A 122 -13.15 -0.59 6.09
N GLU A 123 -13.27 -1.70 6.84
CA GLU A 123 -12.66 -2.97 6.45
C GLU A 123 -13.30 -3.56 5.18
N ARG A 124 -14.64 -3.54 5.10
CA ARG A 124 -15.40 -4.03 3.93
C ARG A 124 -15.07 -3.24 2.66
N TRP A 125 -15.16 -1.90 2.73
CA TRP A 125 -14.96 -1.01 1.57
C TRP A 125 -13.50 -0.74 1.30
N GLY A 126 -12.64 -0.81 2.32
CA GLY A 126 -11.18 -0.82 2.16
C GLY A 126 -10.70 -2.01 1.35
N ARG A 127 -11.24 -3.23 1.58
CA ARG A 127 -10.84 -4.42 0.80
C ARG A 127 -11.08 -4.22 -0.69
N TRP A 128 -12.25 -3.70 -1.06
CA TRP A 128 -12.55 -3.35 -2.45
C TRP A 128 -11.52 -2.40 -3.07
N TRP A 129 -11.13 -1.36 -2.33
CA TRP A 129 -10.14 -0.41 -2.82
C TRP A 129 -8.74 -1.01 -2.92
N LEU A 130 -8.36 -1.87 -2.00
CA LEU A 130 -7.04 -2.52 -1.97
C LEU A 130 -6.80 -3.43 -3.19
N ASP A 131 -7.84 -3.96 -3.82
CA ASP A 131 -7.72 -4.67 -5.11
C ASP A 131 -7.32 -3.72 -6.25
N ALA A 132 -7.95 -2.55 -6.32
CA ALA A 132 -7.59 -1.52 -7.30
C ALA A 132 -6.18 -0.96 -7.03
N ALA A 133 -5.79 -0.88 -5.77
CA ALA A 133 -4.46 -0.48 -5.33
C ALA A 133 -3.40 -1.60 -5.44
N ARG A 134 -3.77 -2.83 -5.85
CA ARG A 134 -2.89 -4.02 -5.94
C ARG A 134 -2.06 -4.27 -4.67
N TYR A 135 -2.73 -4.12 -3.50
CA TYR A 135 -2.11 -4.30 -2.19
C TYR A 135 -1.59 -5.72 -2.00
N ALA A 136 -0.33 -5.84 -1.59
CA ALA A 136 0.26 -7.09 -1.13
C ALA A 136 1.39 -6.82 -0.14
N ASP A 137 1.62 -7.78 0.77
CA ASP A 137 2.65 -7.72 1.80
C ASP A 137 4.03 -8.19 1.30
N THR A 138 4.18 -8.46 -0.01
CA THR A 138 5.42 -8.91 -0.63
C THR A 138 5.73 -8.19 -1.94
N ASN A 139 6.99 -8.27 -2.38
CA ASN A 139 7.50 -7.56 -3.54
C ASN A 139 7.12 -8.17 -4.89
N GLY A 140 6.80 -9.48 -4.94
CA GLY A 140 6.60 -10.21 -6.18
C GLY A 140 7.91 -10.72 -6.81
N PHE A 141 7.84 -11.19 -8.05
CA PHE A 141 8.91 -11.89 -8.77
C PHE A 141 9.38 -13.17 -8.06
N GLU A 142 10.57 -13.69 -8.34
CA GLU A 142 11.04 -14.96 -7.78
C GLU A 142 11.40 -14.89 -6.30
N LYS A 143 12.10 -13.82 -5.87
CA LYS A 143 12.49 -13.65 -4.46
C LYS A 143 11.29 -13.33 -3.57
N ASP A 144 10.35 -12.60 -4.08
CA ASP A 144 9.08 -12.24 -3.42
C ASP A 144 9.24 -11.95 -1.91
N ARG A 145 10.18 -11.06 -1.58
CA ARG A 145 10.47 -10.70 -0.18
C ARG A 145 9.31 -9.96 0.45
N ASP A 146 9.17 -10.14 1.74
CA ASP A 146 8.20 -9.43 2.55
C ASP A 146 8.51 -7.93 2.56
N ARG A 147 7.45 -7.10 2.58
CA ARG A 147 7.55 -5.65 2.71
C ARG A 147 6.55 -5.09 3.70
N SER A 148 6.92 -4.00 4.37
CA SER A 148 6.03 -3.33 5.30
C SER A 148 5.20 -2.27 4.57
N ILE A 149 3.97 -2.62 4.19
CA ILE A 149 2.99 -1.73 3.52
C ILE A 149 1.61 -1.74 4.22
N TRP A 150 1.45 -2.55 5.27
CA TRP A 150 0.20 -2.64 6.02
C TRP A 150 -0.32 -1.30 6.57
N PRO A 151 0.51 -0.27 6.87
CA PRO A 151 0.00 1.03 7.30
C PRO A 151 -0.84 1.73 6.23
N TYR A 152 -0.54 1.51 4.94
CA TYR A 152 -1.38 2.00 3.85
C TYR A 152 -2.76 1.33 3.86
N ARG A 153 -2.85 -0.01 4.11
CA ARG A 153 -4.14 -0.69 4.28
C ARG A 153 -4.94 -0.07 5.41
N ASP A 154 -4.31 0.17 6.55
CA ASP A 154 -4.95 0.73 7.73
C ASP A 154 -5.39 2.19 7.47
N TRP A 155 -4.58 2.97 6.74
CA TRP A 155 -4.96 4.31 6.28
C TRP A 155 -6.23 4.26 5.40
N VAL A 156 -6.32 3.33 4.46
CA VAL A 156 -7.50 3.13 3.61
C VAL A 156 -8.73 2.81 4.47
N ILE A 157 -8.64 1.87 5.41
CA ILE A 157 -9.73 1.50 6.33
C ILE A 157 -10.21 2.73 7.11
N ASN A 158 -9.28 3.49 7.67
CA ASN A 158 -9.59 4.69 8.47
C ASN A 158 -10.22 5.80 7.62
N ALA A 159 -9.74 6.01 6.39
CA ALA A 159 -10.29 6.99 5.47
C ALA A 159 -11.75 6.69 5.11
N PHE A 160 -12.10 5.42 4.83
CA PHE A 160 -13.49 5.00 4.60
C PHE A 160 -14.34 5.17 5.86
N ASN A 161 -13.86 4.78 7.03
CA ASN A 161 -14.59 4.94 8.30
C ASN A 161 -14.91 6.40 8.60
N ALA A 162 -13.95 7.30 8.34
CA ALA A 162 -14.10 8.74 8.49
C ALA A 162 -14.95 9.40 7.40
N ASP A 163 -15.42 8.64 6.39
CA ASP A 163 -16.08 9.19 5.19
C ASP A 163 -15.25 10.33 4.57
N LYS A 164 -13.91 10.12 4.46
CA LYS A 164 -13.03 11.11 3.84
C LYS A 164 -13.57 11.47 2.45
N PRO A 165 -13.73 12.76 2.10
CA PRO A 165 -14.16 13.15 0.76
C PRO A 165 -13.32 12.46 -0.30
N PHE A 166 -13.96 11.81 -1.27
CA PHE A 166 -13.25 10.89 -2.17
C PHE A 166 -12.26 11.61 -3.10
N ASP A 167 -12.49 12.87 -3.42
CA ASP A 167 -11.52 13.74 -4.10
C ASP A 167 -10.24 13.91 -3.25
N GLN A 168 -10.37 14.17 -1.95
CA GLN A 168 -9.24 14.26 -1.03
C GLN A 168 -8.55 12.91 -0.85
N PHE A 169 -9.33 11.82 -0.78
CA PHE A 169 -8.80 10.46 -0.73
C PHE A 169 -7.92 10.12 -1.96
N MET A 170 -8.32 10.56 -3.14
CA MET A 170 -7.52 10.42 -4.38
C MET A 170 -6.26 11.29 -4.34
N ILE A 171 -6.40 12.55 -3.96
CA ILE A 171 -5.27 13.51 -3.91
C ILE A 171 -4.18 13.00 -2.95
N GLU A 172 -4.56 12.53 -1.76
CA GLU A 172 -3.59 12.06 -0.77
C GLU A 172 -2.84 10.80 -1.24
N GLN A 173 -3.49 9.90 -1.99
CA GLN A 173 -2.84 8.69 -2.51
C GLN A 173 -1.86 8.96 -3.65
N ILE A 174 -2.11 9.98 -4.45
CA ILE A 174 -1.24 10.33 -5.59
C ILE A 174 -0.15 11.32 -5.16
N ALA A 175 -0.45 12.22 -4.21
CA ALA A 175 0.39 13.37 -3.91
C ALA A 175 0.31 13.85 -2.46
N GLY A 176 0.02 12.97 -1.50
CA GLY A 176 -0.13 13.32 -0.10
C GLY A 176 1.14 13.94 0.51
N ASP A 177 2.31 13.51 0.05
CA ASP A 177 3.62 14.04 0.44
C ASP A 177 3.91 15.46 -0.11
N LEU A 178 3.19 15.89 -1.15
CA LEU A 178 3.32 17.22 -1.79
C LEU A 178 2.31 18.23 -1.24
N LEU A 179 1.46 17.85 -0.30
CA LEU A 179 0.55 18.79 0.34
C LEU A 179 1.32 19.71 1.30
N PRO A 180 0.88 20.97 1.48
CA PRO A 180 1.47 21.85 2.47
C PRO A 180 1.46 21.20 3.87
N ASP A 181 2.59 21.22 4.57
CA ASP A 181 2.75 20.62 5.91
C ASP A 181 2.28 19.17 6.00
N ALA A 182 2.63 18.37 4.98
CA ALA A 182 2.18 16.99 4.81
C ALA A 182 2.36 16.17 6.09
N THR A 183 1.24 15.67 6.62
CA THR A 183 1.21 14.80 7.80
C THR A 183 1.77 13.41 7.51
N LEU A 184 2.08 12.66 8.57
CA LEU A 184 2.50 11.26 8.43
C LEU A 184 1.43 10.43 7.69
N ASP A 185 0.15 10.60 8.01
CA ASP A 185 -0.96 9.90 7.37
C ASP A 185 -1.05 10.20 5.87
N GLN A 186 -0.85 11.46 5.48
CA GLN A 186 -0.83 11.88 4.08
C GLN A 186 0.35 11.27 3.30
N ARG A 187 1.50 11.11 3.96
CA ARG A 187 2.64 10.39 3.38
C ARG A 187 2.35 8.89 3.24
N ILE A 188 1.75 8.27 4.26
CA ILE A 188 1.35 6.85 4.23
C ILE A 188 0.37 6.59 3.08
N ALA A 189 -0.53 7.53 2.78
CA ALA A 189 -1.48 7.43 1.66
C ALA A 189 -0.79 7.15 0.33
N THR A 190 0.43 7.70 0.11
CA THR A 190 1.21 7.47 -1.12
C THR A 190 1.66 6.03 -1.32
N GLY A 191 1.43 5.16 -0.34
CA GLY A 191 1.57 3.71 -0.45
C GLY A 191 0.80 3.12 -1.65
N PHE A 192 -0.26 3.78 -2.14
CA PHE A 192 -0.90 3.43 -3.41
C PHE A 192 0.10 3.31 -4.56
N LEU A 193 1.02 4.24 -4.69
CA LEU A 193 2.06 4.24 -5.73
C LEU A 193 3.16 3.20 -5.45
N ARG A 194 3.33 2.77 -4.19
CA ARG A 194 4.36 1.82 -3.77
C ARG A 194 3.91 0.35 -3.81
N ASN A 195 2.66 0.08 -4.21
CA ASN A 195 2.16 -1.27 -4.38
C ASN A 195 2.61 -1.96 -5.69
N SER A 196 3.36 -1.30 -6.56
CA SER A 196 4.03 -1.95 -7.70
C SER A 196 4.92 -3.09 -7.23
N MET A 197 5.10 -4.10 -8.06
CA MET A 197 6.10 -5.15 -7.81
C MET A 197 7.51 -4.55 -7.84
N LEU A 198 8.41 -5.12 -7.02
CA LEU A 198 9.83 -4.74 -6.94
C LEU A 198 10.66 -5.98 -7.26
N ASN A 199 11.51 -5.88 -8.29
CA ASN A 199 12.43 -6.96 -8.62
C ASN A 199 13.76 -6.76 -7.88
N GLU A 200 14.13 -7.75 -7.08
CA GLU A 200 15.38 -7.79 -6.31
C GLU A 200 16.28 -8.96 -6.75
N GLU A 201 16.04 -9.52 -7.95
CA GLU A 201 16.84 -10.60 -8.48
C GLU A 201 18.27 -10.14 -8.80
N GLY A 202 19.22 -11.05 -8.68
CA GLY A 202 20.59 -10.81 -9.11
C GLY A 202 20.67 -10.66 -10.64
N ALA A 203 21.56 -9.77 -11.11
CA ALA A 203 21.82 -9.51 -12.52
C ALA A 203 20.67 -8.87 -13.31
N VAL A 204 19.62 -8.35 -12.66
CA VAL A 204 18.61 -7.52 -13.33
C VAL A 204 19.11 -6.09 -13.53
N ASP A 205 18.58 -5.39 -14.50
CA ASP A 205 18.83 -3.96 -14.67
C ASP A 205 17.87 -3.14 -13.80
N PRO A 206 18.33 -2.42 -12.78
CA PRO A 206 17.46 -1.64 -11.89
C PRO A 206 16.65 -0.58 -12.62
N GLU A 207 17.18 0.00 -13.71
CA GLU A 207 16.47 1.01 -14.50
C GLU A 207 15.27 0.39 -15.24
N GLN A 208 15.41 -0.83 -15.76
CA GLN A 208 14.31 -1.57 -16.37
C GLN A 208 13.13 -1.68 -15.41
N PHE A 209 13.39 -2.20 -14.21
CA PHE A 209 12.32 -2.44 -13.23
C PHE A 209 11.77 -1.16 -12.60
N ARG A 210 12.58 -0.10 -12.55
CA ARG A 210 12.08 1.23 -12.20
C ARG A 210 11.08 1.74 -13.25
N VAL A 211 11.38 1.59 -14.54
CA VAL A 211 10.50 1.96 -15.64
C VAL A 211 9.23 1.10 -15.62
N GLU A 212 9.35 -0.22 -15.45
CA GLU A 212 8.20 -1.13 -15.35
C GLU A 212 7.29 -0.77 -14.16
N GLY A 213 7.86 -0.43 -13.00
CA GLY A 213 7.12 0.03 -11.83
C GLY A 213 6.37 1.34 -12.08
N LEU A 214 6.93 2.26 -12.87
CA LEU A 214 6.24 3.50 -13.26
C LEU A 214 5.12 3.23 -14.27
N ILE A 215 5.31 2.32 -15.22
CA ILE A 215 4.28 1.87 -16.17
C ILE A 215 3.10 1.26 -15.40
N ASP A 216 3.36 0.43 -14.40
CA ASP A 216 2.34 -0.13 -13.53
C ASP A 216 1.58 0.96 -12.74
N ARG A 217 2.26 2.01 -12.27
CA ARG A 217 1.60 3.16 -11.59
C ARG A 217 0.69 3.94 -12.54
N VAL A 218 1.13 4.15 -13.77
CA VAL A 218 0.31 4.78 -14.83
C VAL A 218 -0.94 3.94 -15.09
N ASP A 219 -0.80 2.63 -15.23
CA ASP A 219 -1.92 1.69 -15.41
C ASP A 219 -2.89 1.71 -14.23
N ALA A 220 -2.35 1.66 -13.01
CA ALA A 220 -3.16 1.68 -11.81
C ALA A 220 -3.96 2.98 -11.65
N ILE A 221 -3.35 4.14 -11.93
CA ILE A 221 -4.06 5.43 -11.94
C ILE A 221 -5.12 5.45 -13.03
N GLY A 222 -4.77 5.02 -14.25
CA GLY A 222 -5.71 4.94 -15.37
C GLY A 222 -6.92 4.09 -15.06
N LYS A 223 -6.71 2.87 -14.59
CA LYS A 223 -7.79 1.94 -14.24
C LYS A 223 -8.54 2.38 -12.98
N ALA A 224 -7.85 2.73 -11.89
CA ALA A 224 -8.48 2.99 -10.60
C ALA A 224 -9.33 4.27 -10.58
N PHE A 225 -8.87 5.33 -11.23
CA PHE A 225 -9.52 6.64 -11.15
C PHE A 225 -10.20 7.07 -12.44
N LEU A 226 -9.64 6.72 -13.60
CA LEU A 226 -10.16 7.15 -14.90
C LEU A 226 -10.97 6.06 -15.63
N GLY A 227 -10.88 4.79 -15.19
CA GLY A 227 -11.52 3.68 -15.91
C GLY A 227 -11.02 3.56 -17.35
N MET A 228 -9.72 3.69 -17.56
CA MET A 228 -9.11 3.66 -18.90
C MET A 228 -7.92 2.71 -18.95
N THR A 229 -7.79 2.00 -20.08
CA THR A 229 -6.67 1.09 -20.38
C THR A 229 -5.53 1.83 -21.07
N ILE A 230 -4.98 2.87 -20.42
CA ILE A 230 -4.02 3.81 -21.01
C ILE A 230 -2.69 3.19 -21.42
N ASN A 231 -2.30 2.04 -20.84
CA ASN A 231 -1.04 1.35 -21.16
C ASN A 231 -0.94 0.86 -22.61
N CYS A 232 -2.05 0.75 -23.36
CA CYS A 232 -1.99 0.47 -24.78
C CYS A 232 -1.21 1.54 -25.56
N ALA A 233 -1.18 2.78 -25.03
CA ALA A 233 -0.44 3.90 -25.62
C ALA A 233 1.05 3.91 -25.31
N GLN A 234 1.57 2.97 -24.50
CA GLN A 234 3.01 2.83 -24.21
C GLN A 234 3.86 2.58 -25.45
N CYS A 235 3.37 1.77 -26.40
CA CYS A 235 4.17 1.34 -27.57
C CYS A 235 3.83 2.12 -28.84
N HIS A 236 2.60 2.64 -28.97
CA HIS A 236 2.08 3.38 -30.13
C HIS A 236 0.84 4.18 -29.70
N THR A 237 0.39 5.13 -30.52
CA THR A 237 -0.90 5.81 -30.29
C THR A 237 -2.00 4.78 -30.06
N HIS A 238 -2.82 4.97 -29.03
CA HIS A 238 -3.87 4.02 -28.64
C HIS A 238 -4.77 3.66 -29.83
N LYS A 239 -5.10 2.38 -29.98
CA LYS A 239 -5.79 1.88 -31.17
C LYS A 239 -7.23 2.42 -31.28
N PHE A 240 -7.91 2.61 -30.19
CA PHE A 240 -9.32 2.95 -30.13
C PHE A 240 -9.57 4.31 -29.49
N ASP A 241 -8.98 4.55 -28.33
CA ASP A 241 -9.13 5.80 -27.59
C ASP A 241 -8.20 6.88 -28.14
N PRO A 242 -8.55 8.16 -28.05
CA PRO A 242 -7.76 9.25 -28.65
C PRO A 242 -6.54 9.64 -27.78
N ILE A 243 -5.82 8.65 -27.22
CA ILE A 243 -4.60 8.84 -26.47
C ILE A 243 -3.39 8.70 -27.41
N LYS A 244 -2.64 9.77 -27.61
CA LYS A 244 -1.43 9.74 -28.42
C LYS A 244 -0.26 9.10 -27.65
N HIS A 245 0.69 8.56 -28.41
CA HIS A 245 1.89 7.93 -27.84
C HIS A 245 2.71 8.89 -26.97
N ASP A 246 2.88 10.13 -27.39
CA ASP A 246 3.59 11.16 -26.61
C ASP A 246 2.81 11.60 -25.36
N GLU A 247 1.47 11.66 -25.44
CA GLU A 247 0.62 11.99 -24.30
C GLU A 247 0.73 10.96 -23.18
N TYR A 248 0.91 9.67 -23.53
CA TYR A 248 1.21 8.63 -22.54
C TYR A 248 2.48 8.96 -21.74
N TYR A 249 3.57 9.34 -22.42
CA TYR A 249 4.81 9.69 -21.74
C TYR A 249 4.76 11.06 -21.04
N ARG A 250 3.92 11.97 -21.47
CA ARG A 250 3.61 13.20 -20.71
C ARG A 250 2.88 12.87 -19.40
N PHE A 251 1.98 11.88 -19.42
CA PHE A 251 1.32 11.41 -18.20
C PHE A 251 2.31 10.66 -17.28
N TYR A 252 3.12 9.78 -17.84
CA TYR A 252 4.22 9.09 -17.16
C TYR A 252 5.20 10.08 -16.50
N ALA A 253 5.46 11.23 -17.12
CA ALA A 253 6.39 12.25 -16.62
C ALA A 253 5.99 12.84 -15.27
N PHE A 254 4.71 12.84 -14.90
CA PHE A 254 4.27 13.24 -13.56
C PHE A 254 4.81 12.32 -12.46
N LEU A 255 5.00 11.05 -12.76
CA LEU A 255 5.40 10.01 -11.82
C LEU A 255 6.90 9.72 -11.83
N ASN A 256 7.62 10.18 -12.87
CA ASN A 256 9.06 9.93 -13.04
C ASN A 256 9.94 10.82 -12.14
N GLN A 257 9.34 11.69 -11.34
CA GLN A 257 10.01 12.68 -10.50
C GLN A 257 10.12 12.28 -9.04
N ASP A 258 9.95 10.98 -8.75
CA ASP A 258 9.87 10.51 -7.38
C ASP A 258 11.10 9.70 -6.97
N GLU A 259 11.36 9.71 -5.67
CA GLU A 259 12.15 8.75 -4.92
C GLU A 259 11.23 7.91 -4.04
N GLU A 260 11.75 6.76 -3.58
CA GLU A 260 10.95 5.69 -2.99
C GLU A 260 11.46 5.29 -1.60
N PRO A 261 11.49 6.21 -0.63
CA PRO A 261 11.99 5.93 0.71
C PRO A 261 11.07 4.99 1.50
N GLU A 262 11.66 4.43 2.54
CA GLU A 262 10.98 3.78 3.64
C GLU A 262 11.05 4.70 4.87
N ILE A 263 9.90 4.99 5.50
CA ILE A 263 9.84 5.88 6.66
C ILE A 263 9.37 5.15 7.91
N GLU A 264 9.82 5.59 9.08
CA GLU A 264 9.34 5.09 10.36
C GLU A 264 7.93 5.60 10.69
N ILE A 265 7.12 4.73 11.30
CA ILE A 265 5.75 5.02 11.77
C ILE A 265 5.63 4.72 13.26
N PRO A 266 6.22 5.51 14.14
CA PRO A 266 6.20 5.23 15.56
C PRO A 266 4.78 5.31 16.14
N THR A 267 4.43 4.31 16.95
CA THR A 267 3.22 4.32 17.78
C THR A 267 3.29 5.43 18.83
N GLU A 268 2.14 5.80 19.41
CA GLU A 268 2.13 6.80 20.50
C GLU A 268 2.95 6.36 21.71
N ALA A 269 2.96 5.05 22.02
CA ALA A 269 3.81 4.52 23.09
C ALA A 269 5.30 4.67 22.79
N GLU A 270 5.72 4.42 21.54
CA GLU A 270 7.11 4.62 21.10
C GLU A 270 7.49 6.09 21.06
N LYS A 271 6.61 6.98 20.60
CA LYS A 271 6.83 8.43 20.64
C LYS A 271 7.03 8.91 22.08
N LYS A 272 6.17 8.47 23.00
CA LYS A 272 6.28 8.80 24.43
C LYS A 272 7.59 8.27 25.02
N LYS A 273 7.98 7.04 24.69
CA LYS A 273 9.25 6.44 25.16
C LYS A 273 10.44 7.23 24.60
N ARG A 274 10.46 7.57 23.30
CA ARG A 274 11.50 8.41 22.68
C ARG A 274 11.60 9.78 23.35
N ALA A 275 10.49 10.45 23.59
CA ALA A 275 10.46 11.73 24.30
C ALA A 275 11.00 11.62 25.73
N GLY A 276 10.67 10.55 26.45
CA GLY A 276 11.19 10.26 27.78
C GLY A 276 12.72 10.06 27.80
N ILE A 277 13.26 9.34 26.81
CA ILE A 277 14.71 9.15 26.63
C ILE A 277 15.41 10.48 26.41
N LEU A 278 14.89 11.31 25.48
CA LEU A 278 15.46 12.64 25.19
C LEU A 278 15.40 13.57 26.41
N ALA A 279 14.31 13.54 27.18
CA ALA A 279 14.17 14.30 28.42
C ALA A 279 15.19 13.81 29.48
N GLY A 280 15.41 12.51 29.55
CA GLY A 280 16.45 11.93 30.47
C GLY A 280 17.86 12.39 30.12
N VAL A 281 18.21 12.39 28.83
CA VAL A 281 19.50 12.92 28.35
C VAL A 281 19.61 14.40 28.64
N ALA A 282 18.53 15.18 28.38
CA ALA A 282 18.49 16.61 28.66
C ALA A 282 18.73 16.91 30.13
N LYS A 283 18.15 16.11 31.06
CA LYS A 283 18.35 16.25 32.49
C LYS A 283 19.81 16.04 32.89
N ILE A 284 20.47 15.03 32.33
CA ILE A 284 21.94 14.78 32.57
C ILE A 284 22.73 16.01 32.09
N GLU A 285 22.43 16.56 30.93
CA GLU A 285 23.09 17.75 30.39
C GLU A 285 22.90 18.98 31.29
N ASP A 286 21.68 19.23 31.78
CA ASP A 286 21.36 20.34 32.70
C ASP A 286 22.07 20.20 34.05
N GLU A 287 22.15 18.97 34.57
CA GLU A 287 22.90 18.70 35.82
C GLU A 287 24.42 18.93 35.65
N LEU A 288 25.00 18.58 34.50
CA LEU A 288 26.40 18.88 34.20
C LEU A 288 26.66 20.40 34.16
N LEU A 289 25.77 21.16 33.48
CA LEU A 289 25.88 22.61 33.41
C LEU A 289 25.77 23.29 34.80
N ALA A 290 24.83 22.81 35.62
CA ALA A 290 24.62 23.36 36.98
C ALA A 290 25.78 23.07 37.91
N LYS A 291 26.40 21.88 37.85
CA LYS A 291 27.52 21.47 38.70
C LYS A 291 28.86 22.09 38.28
N ASN A 292 28.98 22.61 37.04
CA ASN A 292 30.24 23.10 36.49
C ASN A 292 30.04 24.50 35.88
N PRO A 293 30.04 25.57 36.71
CA PRO A 293 29.77 26.93 36.24
C PRO A 293 30.83 27.50 35.29
N ASP A 294 32.02 26.92 35.23
CA ASP A 294 33.12 27.27 34.32
C ASP A 294 33.01 26.66 32.92
N LEU A 295 32.05 25.74 32.69
CA LEU A 295 31.85 25.06 31.41
C LEU A 295 31.67 26.03 30.22
N PRO A 296 30.94 27.14 30.31
CA PRO A 296 30.81 28.03 29.17
C PRO A 296 32.16 28.63 28.70
N ARG A 297 33.07 28.93 29.63
CA ARG A 297 34.40 29.39 29.30
C ARG A 297 35.24 28.28 28.66
N ARG A 298 35.27 27.09 29.28
CA ARG A 298 35.99 25.90 28.76
C ARG A 298 35.50 25.51 27.37
N MET A 299 34.19 25.57 27.14
CA MET A 299 33.60 25.29 25.84
C MET A 299 34.00 26.30 24.79
N ALA A 300 34.04 27.60 25.12
CA ALA A 300 34.47 28.66 24.22
C ALA A 300 35.96 28.49 23.82
N GLU A 301 36.82 28.13 24.76
CA GLU A 301 38.25 27.83 24.50
C GLU A 301 38.40 26.57 23.59
N TRP A 302 37.59 25.52 23.84
CA TRP A 302 37.55 24.36 22.97
C TRP A 302 37.03 24.68 21.57
N GLU A 303 35.98 25.52 21.44
CA GLU A 303 35.42 25.89 20.15
C GLU A 303 36.43 26.63 19.25
N LEU A 304 37.27 27.48 19.80
CA LEU A 304 38.35 28.15 19.07
C LEU A 304 39.32 27.14 18.47
N LYS A 305 39.82 26.20 19.29
CA LYS A 305 40.69 25.11 18.83
C LYS A 305 40.02 24.20 17.78
N ALA A 306 38.75 23.87 18.01
CA ALA A 306 37.98 23.01 17.13
C ALA A 306 37.71 23.63 15.76
N ARG A 307 37.60 24.96 15.65
CA ARG A 307 37.46 25.68 14.36
C ARG A 307 38.73 25.66 13.54
N GLU A 308 39.88 25.80 14.17
CA GLU A 308 41.20 25.82 13.54
C GLU A 308 41.66 24.40 13.12
N ASP A 309 41.21 23.39 13.86
CA ASP A 309 41.58 21.99 13.66
C ASP A 309 40.79 21.33 12.54
N LYS A 310 41.13 21.65 11.29
CA LYS A 310 40.54 21.07 10.08
C LYS A 310 41.57 20.66 9.08
N VAL A 311 41.26 19.62 8.32
CA VAL A 311 42.01 19.16 7.16
C VAL A 311 41.21 19.49 5.91
N ASP A 312 41.87 20.12 4.93
CA ASP A 312 41.24 20.43 3.65
C ASP A 312 41.25 19.19 2.75
N TRP A 313 40.12 18.96 2.10
CA TRP A 313 39.87 17.79 1.28
C TRP A 313 39.35 18.16 -0.11
N THR A 314 39.92 17.53 -1.15
CA THR A 314 39.45 17.65 -2.53
C THR A 314 38.62 16.41 -2.87
N VAL A 315 37.35 16.61 -3.18
CA VAL A 315 36.46 15.53 -3.60
C VAL A 315 36.91 14.99 -4.96
N LEU A 316 36.90 13.68 -5.15
CA LEU A 316 37.13 13.07 -6.45
C LEU A 316 36.01 13.41 -7.42
N GLU A 317 36.40 13.91 -8.62
CA GLU A 317 35.47 14.23 -9.70
C GLU A 317 35.60 13.20 -10.83
N ASN A 318 34.51 13.05 -11.61
CA ASN A 318 34.47 12.17 -12.78
C ASN A 318 34.92 10.73 -12.46
N ALA A 319 34.55 10.21 -11.32
CA ALA A 319 34.90 8.86 -10.93
C ALA A 319 34.00 7.83 -11.64
N ASP A 320 34.64 6.80 -12.20
CA ASP A 320 33.95 5.60 -12.69
C ASP A 320 33.79 4.62 -11.52
N VAL A 321 32.52 4.32 -11.17
CA VAL A 321 32.20 3.45 -10.04
C VAL A 321 31.48 2.20 -10.52
N THR A 322 32.04 1.05 -10.20
CA THR A 322 31.48 -0.26 -10.55
C THR A 322 31.45 -1.18 -9.32
N GLY A 323 30.60 -2.19 -9.36
CA GLY A 323 30.47 -3.17 -8.28
C GLY A 323 30.42 -4.60 -8.79
N THR A 324 30.91 -5.54 -7.98
CA THR A 324 30.68 -6.96 -8.24
C THR A 324 29.18 -7.30 -8.10
N ASN A 325 28.78 -8.48 -8.58
CA ASN A 325 27.42 -8.98 -8.49
C ASN A 325 26.34 -8.05 -9.11
N GLY A 326 26.73 -7.25 -10.14
CA GLY A 326 25.81 -6.45 -10.91
C GLY A 326 25.30 -5.17 -10.24
N VAL A 327 25.85 -4.77 -9.09
CA VAL A 327 25.47 -3.51 -8.42
C VAL A 327 25.80 -2.32 -9.32
N LYS A 328 24.83 -1.44 -9.52
CA LYS A 328 24.93 -0.19 -10.29
C LYS A 328 24.98 1.00 -9.34
N PHE A 329 25.54 2.12 -9.80
CA PHE A 329 25.67 3.34 -9.00
C PHE A 329 25.03 4.55 -9.69
N GLU A 330 24.37 5.39 -8.89
CA GLU A 330 23.92 6.71 -9.29
C GLU A 330 24.83 7.76 -8.63
N GLU A 331 25.43 8.65 -9.46
CA GLU A 331 26.19 9.80 -8.96
C GLU A 331 25.23 10.93 -8.59
N LEU A 332 25.42 11.51 -7.40
CA LEU A 332 24.60 12.63 -6.91
C LEU A 332 25.36 13.96 -7.12
N LEU A 333 24.64 15.08 -6.98
CA LEU A 333 25.18 16.44 -7.22
C LEU A 333 26.44 16.79 -6.41
N ASP A 334 26.57 16.21 -5.22
CA ASP A 334 27.72 16.43 -4.33
C ASP A 334 28.87 15.45 -4.59
N ARG A 335 28.85 14.75 -5.74
CA ARG A 335 29.83 13.75 -6.15
C ARG A 335 29.85 12.53 -5.23
N SER A 336 28.81 12.28 -4.46
CA SER A 336 28.63 11.00 -3.77
C SER A 336 27.93 9.99 -4.69
N PHE A 337 28.12 8.71 -4.38
CA PHE A 337 27.56 7.59 -5.12
C PHE A 337 26.61 6.81 -4.24
N ILE A 338 25.47 6.41 -4.79
CA ILE A 338 24.49 5.56 -4.11
C ILE A 338 24.25 4.29 -4.94
N PRO A 339 24.43 3.07 -4.35
CA PRO A 339 24.17 1.83 -5.05
C PRO A 339 22.66 1.61 -5.26
N ARG A 340 22.33 1.08 -6.43
CA ARG A 340 20.95 0.72 -6.80
C ARG A 340 20.87 -0.78 -7.12
N GLY A 341 19.67 -1.34 -7.03
CA GLY A 341 19.42 -2.76 -7.29
C GLY A 341 19.67 -3.65 -6.08
N ASP A 342 20.06 -4.90 -6.34
CA ASP A 342 20.24 -5.94 -5.31
C ASP A 342 21.25 -5.56 -4.23
N ASN A 343 21.09 -6.15 -3.05
CA ASN A 343 21.99 -5.99 -1.90
C ASN A 343 22.59 -7.37 -1.56
N PRO A 344 23.65 -7.80 -2.28
CA PRO A 344 24.23 -9.14 -2.12
C PRO A 344 25.01 -9.27 -0.80
N PRO A 345 25.14 -10.47 -0.23
CA PRO A 345 25.87 -10.72 1.02
C PRO A 345 27.34 -10.34 0.95
N THR A 346 27.93 -10.38 -0.23
CA THR A 346 29.32 -10.01 -0.49
C THR A 346 29.40 -9.13 -1.71
N VAL A 347 30.08 -8.00 -1.61
CA VAL A 347 30.27 -7.07 -2.73
C VAL A 347 31.58 -6.31 -2.60
N VAL A 348 32.18 -5.99 -3.74
CA VAL A 348 33.34 -5.07 -3.81
C VAL A 348 32.92 -3.88 -4.69
N TYR A 349 33.10 -2.66 -4.18
CA TYR A 349 32.93 -1.44 -4.97
C TYR A 349 34.31 -0.99 -5.48
N TYR A 350 34.43 -0.74 -6.77
CA TYR A 350 35.61 -0.19 -7.38
C TYR A 350 35.37 1.25 -7.80
N VAL A 351 36.20 2.16 -7.31
CA VAL A 351 36.13 3.60 -7.65
C VAL A 351 37.42 3.96 -8.40
N LYS A 352 37.32 4.36 -9.67
CA LYS A 352 38.44 4.80 -10.49
C LYS A 352 38.29 6.28 -10.84
N ALA A 353 39.30 7.06 -10.61
CA ALA A 353 39.30 8.48 -10.97
C ALA A 353 40.72 8.97 -11.36
N LYS A 354 40.76 10.02 -12.17
CA LYS A 354 41.99 10.74 -12.48
C LYS A 354 42.11 11.96 -11.56
N THR A 355 43.33 12.22 -11.09
CA THR A 355 43.64 13.45 -10.34
C THR A 355 44.99 14.02 -10.82
N ASP A 356 45.11 15.33 -10.77
CA ASP A 356 46.38 16.05 -11.02
C ASP A 356 47.07 16.46 -9.71
N LEU A 357 46.48 16.11 -8.53
CA LEU A 357 47.09 16.32 -7.23
C LEU A 357 48.42 15.54 -7.12
N LYS A 358 49.44 16.20 -6.59
CA LYS A 358 50.74 15.58 -6.25
C LYS A 358 50.92 15.52 -4.74
N ASN A 359 51.76 14.62 -4.29
CA ASN A 359 52.04 14.42 -2.86
C ASN A 359 50.78 14.16 -1.99
N ILE A 360 49.92 13.23 -2.46
CA ILE A 360 48.69 12.87 -1.74
C ILE A 360 49.10 12.09 -0.49
N THR A 361 48.69 12.59 0.66
CA THR A 361 48.98 12.04 1.99
C THR A 361 47.86 11.25 2.60
N GLY A 362 46.62 11.37 2.10
CA GLY A 362 45.48 10.68 2.67
C GLY A 362 44.26 10.59 1.76
N PHE A 363 43.48 9.55 2.03
CA PHE A 363 42.23 9.23 1.37
C PHE A 363 41.10 9.23 2.40
N ARG A 364 40.04 10.04 2.20
CA ARG A 364 38.87 10.05 3.07
C ARG A 364 37.71 9.35 2.41
N LEU A 365 37.17 8.35 3.09
CA LEU A 365 35.89 7.73 2.76
C LEU A 365 34.81 8.34 3.68
N GLU A 366 33.81 8.92 3.08
CA GLU A 366 32.59 9.41 3.75
C GLU A 366 31.46 8.42 3.48
N LEU A 367 30.80 7.93 4.53
CA LEU A 367 29.56 7.17 4.48
C LEU A 367 28.45 8.14 4.87
N LEU A 368 27.59 8.49 3.92
CA LEU A 368 26.61 9.56 4.04
C LEU A 368 25.21 9.01 4.23
N THR A 369 24.45 9.63 5.10
CA THR A 369 23.03 9.34 5.28
C THR A 369 22.24 9.71 4.02
N ASP A 370 21.19 8.92 3.74
CA ASP A 370 20.29 9.22 2.64
C ASP A 370 18.88 8.71 2.97
N HIS A 371 17.88 9.55 2.72
CA HIS A 371 16.48 9.23 3.04
C HIS A 371 15.92 8.07 2.22
N THR A 372 16.56 7.69 1.11
CA THR A 372 16.18 6.52 0.28
C THR A 372 16.78 5.21 0.78
N LEU A 373 17.72 5.27 1.71
CA LEU A 373 18.31 4.10 2.35
C LEU A 373 17.48 3.67 3.57
N PRO A 374 17.59 2.41 3.98
CA PRO A 374 16.84 1.91 5.14
C PRO A 374 17.02 2.80 6.36
N ARG A 375 15.91 3.25 6.97
CA ARG A 375 15.88 4.17 8.13
C ARG A 375 16.69 5.46 7.96
N GLY A 376 16.92 5.88 6.73
CA GLY A 376 17.72 7.07 6.41
C GLY A 376 19.20 6.92 6.79
N GLY A 377 19.71 5.73 6.91
CA GLY A 377 21.11 5.46 7.32
C GLY A 377 22.11 5.58 6.18
N PRO A 378 23.43 5.46 6.46
CA PRO A 378 24.47 5.47 5.45
C PRO A 378 24.72 4.08 4.81
N GLY A 379 24.09 3.04 5.33
CA GLY A 379 24.23 1.65 4.87
C GLY A 379 22.93 1.04 4.35
N ARG A 380 23.06 -0.16 3.77
CA ARG A 380 21.97 -0.90 3.11
C ARG A 380 21.35 -2.00 3.98
N SER A 381 21.81 -2.21 5.22
CA SER A 381 21.13 -3.13 6.13
C SER A 381 19.75 -2.61 6.53
N THR A 382 18.87 -3.48 6.99
CA THR A 382 17.52 -3.13 7.51
C THR A 382 17.54 -2.08 8.62
N LEU A 383 18.69 -1.91 9.30
CA LEU A 383 18.91 -0.89 10.35
C LEU A 383 19.71 0.33 9.85
N GLY A 384 20.01 0.42 8.55
CA GLY A 384 20.76 1.53 7.96
C GLY A 384 22.26 1.49 8.22
N MET A 385 22.80 0.34 8.68
CA MET A 385 24.22 0.17 9.00
C MET A 385 25.03 -0.30 7.82
N ALA A 386 26.36 -0.06 7.91
CA ALA A 386 27.35 -0.54 6.96
C ALA A 386 28.57 -1.17 7.67
N LEU A 387 29.22 -2.10 6.98
CA LEU A 387 30.51 -2.67 7.33
C LEU A 387 31.47 -2.49 6.15
N LEU A 388 32.75 -2.27 6.45
CA LEU A 388 33.85 -2.28 5.46
C LEU A 388 34.89 -3.31 5.90
N SER A 389 35.04 -4.40 5.12
CA SER A 389 35.99 -5.47 5.44
C SER A 389 37.40 -5.07 5.07
N GLU A 390 37.61 -4.55 3.85
CA GLU A 390 38.93 -4.12 3.40
C GLU A 390 38.85 -2.86 2.53
N PHE A 391 39.78 -1.95 2.77
CA PHE A 391 40.07 -0.78 1.94
C PHE A 391 41.42 -0.95 1.28
N THR A 392 41.47 -0.96 -0.06
CA THR A 392 42.73 -0.94 -0.80
C THR A 392 42.79 0.20 -1.81
N ALA A 393 44.00 0.65 -2.11
CA ALA A 393 44.20 1.69 -3.11
C ALA A 393 45.34 1.30 -4.05
N GLU A 394 45.23 1.66 -5.33
CA GLU A 394 46.23 1.47 -6.37
C GLU A 394 46.40 2.78 -7.15
N ALA A 395 47.59 3.02 -7.70
CA ALA A 395 47.86 4.18 -8.53
C ALA A 395 48.50 3.75 -9.86
N ALA A 396 48.22 4.49 -10.94
CA ALA A 396 48.87 4.29 -12.23
C ALA A 396 49.09 5.65 -12.91
N PRO A 397 50.13 5.78 -13.80
CA PRO A 397 50.25 6.94 -14.68
C PRO A 397 49.04 7.05 -15.64
N ALA A 398 48.47 8.23 -15.82
CA ALA A 398 47.39 8.40 -16.80
C ALA A 398 47.82 8.02 -18.24
N ALA A 399 49.13 8.17 -18.56
CA ALA A 399 49.70 7.75 -19.82
C ALA A 399 49.91 6.21 -19.96
N GLN A 400 49.79 5.45 -18.87
CA GLN A 400 49.98 3.99 -18.83
C GLN A 400 48.87 3.35 -17.91
N PRO A 401 47.60 3.36 -18.34
CA PRO A 401 46.48 3.05 -17.48
C PRO A 401 46.40 1.59 -17.02
N ASP A 402 47.22 0.70 -17.57
CA ASP A 402 47.28 -0.71 -17.20
C ASP A 402 48.36 -1.02 -16.15
N LYS A 403 49.26 -0.04 -15.85
CA LYS A 403 50.34 -0.21 -14.88
C LYS A 403 49.96 0.19 -13.47
N TRP A 404 49.12 -0.58 -12.86
CA TRP A 404 48.66 -0.36 -11.50
C TRP A 404 49.72 -0.79 -10.46
N GLU A 405 50.04 0.10 -9.55
CA GLU A 405 50.86 -0.17 -8.40
C GLU A 405 50.03 -0.09 -7.12
N ARG A 406 50.08 -1.13 -6.30
CA ARG A 406 49.36 -1.16 -5.01
C ARG A 406 50.01 -0.17 -4.05
N LEU A 407 49.21 0.70 -3.45
CA LEU A 407 49.62 1.61 -2.40
C LEU A 407 49.59 0.89 -1.05
N ASN A 408 50.65 0.93 -0.28
CA ASN A 408 50.69 0.38 1.08
C ASN A 408 50.02 1.36 2.03
N ILE A 409 48.83 1.00 2.52
CA ILE A 409 48.09 1.78 3.52
C ILE A 409 48.56 1.38 4.90
N SER A 410 49.21 2.30 5.61
CA SER A 410 49.83 2.05 6.92
C SER A 410 49.06 2.66 8.11
N GLY A 411 48.12 3.52 7.89
CA GLY A 411 47.33 4.18 8.90
C GLY A 411 45.86 4.32 8.61
N SER A 412 45.04 4.28 9.64
CA SER A 412 43.59 4.55 9.52
C SER A 412 43.06 5.25 10.78
N THR A 413 42.15 6.22 10.57
CA THR A 413 41.41 6.91 11.63
C THR A 413 39.95 7.01 11.24
N ALA A 414 39.04 7.06 12.20
CA ALA A 414 37.63 7.28 11.96
C ALA A 414 37.05 8.25 13.00
N ASP A 415 35.97 8.93 12.62
CA ASP A 415 35.14 9.71 13.56
C ASP A 415 34.40 8.81 14.54
N TYR A 416 34.06 7.60 14.11
CA TYR A 416 33.46 6.55 14.93
C TYR A 416 33.83 5.17 14.39
N ALA A 417 34.17 4.27 15.32
CA ALA A 417 34.39 2.87 15.04
C ALA A 417 33.92 2.03 16.27
N ALA A 418 32.97 1.14 16.06
CA ALA A 418 32.54 0.22 17.09
C ALA A 418 33.76 -0.66 17.49
N ASP A 419 34.00 -0.81 18.78
CA ASP A 419 35.10 -1.60 19.32
C ASP A 419 36.48 -1.25 18.73
N ASN A 420 36.68 0.02 18.36
CA ASN A 420 37.91 0.53 17.75
C ASN A 420 38.30 -0.18 16.43
N SER A 421 37.31 -0.66 15.71
CA SER A 421 37.45 -1.59 14.57
C SER A 421 38.03 -0.98 13.29
N ILE A 422 38.33 0.35 13.20
CA ILE A 422 38.80 0.97 11.96
C ILE A 422 40.07 0.32 11.39
N LYS A 423 40.97 -0.20 12.23
CA LYS A 423 42.18 -0.88 11.80
C LYS A 423 41.90 -2.20 11.09
N LEU A 424 40.72 -2.79 11.31
CA LEU A 424 40.30 -4.02 10.68
C LEU A 424 39.94 -3.83 9.20
N ALA A 425 39.78 -2.58 8.73
CA ALA A 425 39.55 -2.27 7.33
C ALA A 425 40.84 -2.23 6.48
N ILE A 426 42.02 -2.48 7.08
CA ILE A 426 43.34 -2.50 6.42
C ILE A 426 44.23 -3.62 6.93
N ASP A 427 43.70 -4.64 7.61
CA ASP A 427 44.47 -5.70 8.22
C ASP A 427 44.79 -6.88 7.28
N GLY A 428 44.27 -6.84 6.06
CA GLY A 428 44.46 -7.90 5.05
C GLY A 428 43.60 -9.14 5.32
N ASN A 429 42.70 -9.09 6.28
CA ASN A 429 41.81 -10.20 6.62
C ASN A 429 40.36 -9.88 6.26
N PRO A 430 39.84 -10.36 5.14
CA PRO A 430 38.47 -10.06 4.73
C PRO A 430 37.40 -10.65 5.62
N LYS A 431 37.75 -11.29 6.75
CA LYS A 431 36.85 -11.80 7.77
C LYS A 431 36.67 -10.86 8.96
N THR A 432 37.34 -9.75 8.98
CA THR A 432 37.22 -8.66 9.95
C THR A 432 36.64 -7.43 9.27
N SER A 433 36.12 -6.45 10.00
CA SER A 433 35.52 -5.25 9.40
C SER A 433 35.52 -4.04 10.33
N TRP A 434 35.57 -2.86 9.74
CA TRP A 434 35.16 -1.63 10.39
C TRP A 434 33.65 -1.58 10.48
N SER A 435 33.13 -1.44 11.71
CA SER A 435 31.70 -1.29 11.99
C SER A 435 31.34 0.12 12.41
N ILE A 436 30.27 0.67 11.84
CA ILE A 436 29.74 1.99 12.19
C ILE A 436 28.57 1.93 13.18
N ASP A 437 28.27 0.77 13.76
CA ASP A 437 27.13 0.59 14.66
C ASP A 437 27.37 1.26 16.03
N ALA A 438 26.73 2.40 16.24
CA ALA A 438 26.73 3.10 17.52
C ALA A 438 25.58 2.67 18.47
N GLY A 439 24.77 1.71 18.07
CA GLY A 439 23.60 1.24 18.81
C GLY A 439 22.33 2.06 18.57
N PRO A 440 21.17 1.57 19.05
CA PRO A 440 19.89 2.25 18.91
C PRO A 440 19.95 3.71 19.37
N GLY A 441 19.25 4.60 18.66
CA GLY A 441 19.24 6.05 18.95
C GLY A 441 20.50 6.82 18.57
N LEU A 442 21.61 6.13 18.30
CA LEU A 442 22.89 6.73 17.89
C LEU A 442 23.32 6.29 16.49
N ARG A 443 22.56 5.40 15.83
CA ARG A 443 22.74 4.98 14.44
C ARG A 443 22.37 6.07 13.45
N ASN A 444 22.57 5.76 12.18
CA ASN A 444 22.06 6.53 11.04
C ASN A 444 22.57 7.98 11.03
N GLN A 445 23.87 8.12 11.20
CA GLN A 445 24.63 9.37 11.10
C GLN A 445 25.72 9.22 10.05
N ASP A 446 26.10 10.34 9.42
CA ASP A 446 27.26 10.38 8.55
C ASP A 446 28.50 9.89 9.30
N ARG A 447 29.34 9.10 8.62
CA ARG A 447 30.59 8.56 9.15
C ARG A 447 31.76 8.85 8.21
N ARG A 448 32.93 8.98 8.78
CA ARG A 448 34.15 9.27 8.04
C ARG A 448 35.30 8.38 8.49
N ALA A 449 36.03 7.83 7.51
CA ALA A 449 37.31 7.17 7.74
C ALA A 449 38.37 7.86 6.87
N VAL A 450 39.59 7.91 7.37
CA VAL A 450 40.77 8.39 6.65
C VAL A 450 41.83 7.30 6.66
N PHE A 451 42.32 6.98 5.46
CA PHE A 451 43.33 5.99 5.21
C PHE A 451 44.62 6.69 4.72
N THR A 452 45.76 6.38 5.35
CA THR A 452 47.00 7.05 5.12
C THR A 452 48.00 6.10 4.44
N PRO A 453 48.49 6.41 3.23
CA PRO A 453 49.54 5.63 2.59
C PRO A 453 50.84 5.75 3.40
N GLN A 454 51.66 4.71 3.38
CA GLN A 454 52.95 4.67 4.08
C GLN A 454 53.91 5.80 3.62
N SER A 455 53.80 6.17 2.35
CA SER A 455 54.52 7.31 1.79
C SER A 455 53.57 8.13 0.95
N PRO A 456 53.72 9.46 0.90
CA PRO A 456 52.86 10.29 0.04
C PRO A 456 52.93 9.83 -1.42
N VAL A 457 51.77 9.77 -2.08
CA VAL A 457 51.67 9.43 -3.50
C VAL A 457 52.19 10.66 -4.28
N ALA A 458 53.39 10.55 -4.81
CA ALA A 458 54.07 11.65 -5.49
C ALA A 458 53.25 12.22 -6.68
N GLY A 459 52.49 11.34 -7.35
CA GLY A 459 51.75 11.64 -8.55
C GLY A 459 52.62 11.51 -9.82
N TYR A 460 51.97 11.39 -10.96
CA TYR A 460 52.62 11.20 -12.25
C TYR A 460 52.43 12.45 -13.13
N ASP A 461 53.42 12.74 -14.00
CA ASP A 461 53.27 13.79 -14.97
C ASP A 461 52.19 13.40 -16.00
N GLY A 462 51.30 14.32 -16.30
CA GLY A 462 50.12 14.04 -17.13
C GLY A 462 48.88 13.49 -16.35
N GLY A 463 49.02 13.38 -15.02
CA GLY A 463 47.95 12.96 -14.09
C GLY A 463 48.10 11.55 -13.55
N THR A 464 47.52 11.31 -12.41
CA THR A 464 47.52 10.04 -11.67
C THR A 464 46.14 9.40 -11.77
N LEU A 465 46.07 8.17 -12.20
CA LEU A 465 44.88 7.33 -12.04
C LEU A 465 44.92 6.68 -10.66
N LEU A 466 43.84 6.81 -9.92
CA LEU A 466 43.64 6.13 -8.64
C LEU A 466 42.52 5.09 -8.77
N LYS A 467 42.71 3.93 -8.16
CA LYS A 467 41.70 2.90 -8.03
C LYS A 467 41.56 2.51 -6.57
N PHE A 468 40.32 2.64 -6.04
CA PHE A 468 40.00 2.20 -4.69
C PHE A 468 39.09 0.96 -4.76
N SER A 469 39.33 -0.01 -3.85
CA SER A 469 38.47 -1.16 -3.69
C SER A 469 37.89 -1.15 -2.27
N LEU A 470 36.57 -1.17 -2.16
CA LEU A 470 35.83 -1.24 -0.91
C LEU A 470 35.23 -2.64 -0.82
N GLU A 471 35.84 -3.52 -0.07
CA GLU A 471 35.38 -4.91 0.08
C GLU A 471 34.43 -5.00 1.28
N GLN A 472 33.27 -5.63 1.05
CA GLN A 472 32.22 -5.80 2.01
C GLN A 472 31.77 -7.25 1.99
N LYS A 473 31.92 -7.94 3.11
CA LYS A 473 31.54 -9.35 3.27
C LYS A 473 30.67 -9.51 4.52
N GLU A 474 29.61 -10.28 4.36
CA GLU A 474 28.79 -10.72 5.46
C GLU A 474 29.46 -11.91 6.14
N PHE A 475 29.62 -11.86 7.48
CA PHE A 475 30.17 -12.95 8.26
C PHE A 475 29.04 -13.76 8.88
N GLY A 476 28.90 -15.04 8.50
CA GLY A 476 27.94 -15.98 9.08
C GLY A 476 28.20 -16.20 10.55
N GLY A 477 27.23 -15.86 11.39
CA GLY A 477 27.20 -16.08 12.83
C GLY A 477 26.35 -15.05 13.56
N GLY A 478 25.17 -15.42 14.08
CA GLY A 478 24.33 -14.71 15.06
C GLY A 478 23.95 -13.25 14.83
N ALA A 479 24.81 -12.43 14.28
CA ALA A 479 24.54 -11.03 13.94
C ALA A 479 24.07 -10.85 12.47
N ALA A 480 24.46 -11.75 11.59
CA ALA A 480 24.14 -11.67 10.16
C ALA A 480 22.63 -11.86 9.87
N GLU A 481 21.94 -12.70 10.66
CA GLU A 481 20.47 -12.83 10.58
C GLU A 481 19.72 -11.55 10.98
N ARG A 482 20.39 -10.65 11.73
CA ARG A 482 19.79 -9.37 12.18
C ARG A 482 19.94 -8.24 11.17
N PHE A 483 20.92 -8.27 10.26
CA PHE A 483 21.32 -7.06 9.53
C PHE A 483 21.25 -7.16 8.01
N GLU A 484 20.83 -8.27 7.45
CA GLU A 484 20.71 -8.48 5.99
C GLU A 484 21.69 -7.62 5.18
N SER A 485 22.86 -8.18 4.83
CA SER A 485 23.86 -7.56 3.95
C SER A 485 24.18 -6.09 4.30
N PRO A 486 24.97 -5.82 5.37
CA PRO A 486 25.31 -4.48 5.83
C PRO A 486 26.30 -3.79 4.90
N ASN A 487 25.96 -3.66 3.62
CA ASN A 487 26.76 -3.00 2.63
C ASN A 487 26.71 -1.48 2.76
N ILE A 488 27.74 -0.82 2.23
CA ILE A 488 27.80 0.63 2.12
C ILE A 488 26.67 1.12 1.22
N GLY A 489 25.93 2.10 1.71
CA GLY A 489 24.91 2.82 0.97
C GLY A 489 25.52 4.01 0.25
N ARG A 490 25.20 5.24 0.67
CA ARG A 490 25.75 6.43 0.04
C ARG A 490 27.18 6.72 0.51
N PHE A 491 28.10 6.92 -0.44
CA PHE A 491 29.50 7.20 -0.09
C PHE A 491 30.15 8.20 -1.04
N ARG A 492 31.30 8.77 -0.58
CA ARG A 492 32.12 9.68 -1.34
C ARG A 492 33.59 9.52 -0.95
N ILE A 493 34.51 9.70 -1.91
CA ILE A 493 35.95 9.67 -1.66
C ILE A 493 36.56 11.05 -1.91
N SER A 494 37.46 11.47 -1.04
CA SER A 494 38.21 12.73 -1.15
C SER A 494 39.69 12.50 -0.89
N LEU A 495 40.53 13.39 -1.42
CA LEU A 495 41.99 13.37 -1.31
C LEU A 495 42.47 14.55 -0.49
N THR A 496 43.62 14.43 0.14
CA THR A 496 44.33 15.55 0.81
C THR A 496 45.85 15.46 0.62
N THR A 497 46.49 16.61 0.68
CA THR A 497 47.96 16.77 0.71
C THR A 497 48.44 17.29 2.09
N ALA A 498 47.54 17.36 3.08
CA ALA A 498 47.87 17.82 4.42
C ALA A 498 48.88 16.86 5.09
N PRO A 499 49.85 17.33 5.87
CA PRO A 499 50.94 16.51 6.37
C PRO A 499 50.51 15.44 7.41
N GLN A 500 49.39 15.62 8.08
CA GLN A 500 48.85 14.69 9.06
C GLN A 500 47.35 14.49 8.87
N PRO A 501 46.99 13.75 7.82
CA PRO A 501 45.57 13.55 7.53
C PRO A 501 44.90 12.68 8.58
N ARG A 502 43.72 13.07 9.08
CA ARG A 502 42.95 12.31 10.04
C ARG A 502 41.45 12.54 9.81
N ALA A 503 40.63 11.63 10.28
CA ALA A 503 39.20 11.83 10.32
C ALA A 503 38.87 13.01 11.27
N ASP A 504 38.03 13.93 10.79
CA ASP A 504 37.50 15.00 11.65
C ASP A 504 36.60 14.36 12.73
N PRO A 505 36.94 14.47 14.00
CA PRO A 505 36.12 13.89 15.07
C PRO A 505 34.76 14.55 15.23
N LEU A 506 34.61 15.79 14.72
CA LEU A 506 33.38 16.54 14.85
C LEU A 506 32.31 16.05 13.85
N PRO A 507 31.09 15.71 14.30
CA PRO A 507 29.98 15.47 13.39
C PRO A 507 29.71 16.66 12.45
N PRO A 508 29.27 16.41 11.20
CA PRO A 508 29.06 17.50 10.22
C PRO A 508 28.14 18.63 10.70
N ASN A 509 27.07 18.28 11.42
CA ASN A 509 26.13 19.23 12.00
C ASN A 509 26.80 20.12 13.05
N VAL A 510 27.63 19.55 13.92
CA VAL A 510 28.39 20.31 14.94
C VAL A 510 29.37 21.25 14.22
N ARG A 511 30.14 20.74 13.25
CA ARG A 511 31.08 21.56 12.44
C ARG A 511 30.37 22.75 11.79
N ARG A 512 29.21 22.54 11.20
CA ARG A 512 28.36 23.60 10.61
C ARG A 512 27.86 24.60 11.66
N ILE A 513 27.44 24.13 12.84
CA ILE A 513 27.00 25.04 13.91
C ILE A 513 28.17 25.89 14.42
N LEU A 514 29.38 25.32 14.53
CA LEU A 514 30.58 26.06 14.95
C LEU A 514 30.94 27.17 13.96
N SER A 515 30.57 27.10 12.67
CA SER A 515 30.76 28.23 11.73
C SER A 515 29.85 29.43 12.01
N ILE A 516 28.74 29.23 12.75
CA ILE A 516 27.83 30.28 13.17
C ILE A 516 28.43 30.99 14.40
N PRO A 517 28.51 32.34 14.43
CA PRO A 517 28.97 33.07 15.62
C PRO A 517 28.16 32.66 16.87
N ALA A 518 28.82 32.47 18.01
CA ALA A 518 28.19 31.93 19.22
C ALA A 518 26.94 32.71 19.68
N GLY A 519 26.96 34.06 19.55
CA GLY A 519 25.84 34.93 19.89
C GLY A 519 24.64 34.82 18.94
N GLN A 520 24.81 34.26 17.74
CA GLN A 520 23.74 34.10 16.74
C GLN A 520 23.12 32.68 16.74
N ARG A 521 23.66 31.77 17.55
CA ARG A 521 23.13 30.40 17.63
C ARG A 521 21.84 30.36 18.45
N THR A 522 20.89 29.49 17.98
CA THR A 522 19.69 29.16 18.77
C THR A 522 20.06 28.40 20.04
N ALA A 523 19.14 28.32 20.99
CA ALA A 523 19.33 27.50 22.19
C ALA A 523 19.59 26.02 21.86
N GLU A 524 18.89 25.48 20.87
CA GLU A 524 19.06 24.11 20.39
C GLU A 524 20.45 23.89 19.79
N GLN A 525 20.91 24.81 18.93
CA GLN A 525 22.26 24.75 18.36
C GLN A 525 23.36 24.81 19.42
N ARG A 526 23.21 25.66 20.44
CA ARG A 526 24.16 25.67 21.58
C ARG A 526 24.16 24.36 22.35
N ARG A 527 22.98 23.76 22.54
CA ARG A 527 22.84 22.48 23.23
C ARG A 527 23.46 21.35 22.41
N GLU A 528 23.33 21.38 21.10
CA GLU A 528 23.94 20.37 20.20
C GLU A 528 25.48 20.43 20.27
N VAL A 529 26.06 21.63 20.28
CA VAL A 529 27.51 21.78 20.50
C VAL A 529 27.92 21.28 21.88
N PHE A 530 27.16 21.58 22.92
CA PHE A 530 27.42 21.07 24.28
C PHE A 530 27.33 19.55 24.36
N ARG A 531 26.33 18.96 23.71
CA ARG A 531 26.10 17.51 23.62
C ARG A 531 27.33 16.78 23.06
N TYR A 532 27.97 17.36 22.05
CA TYR A 532 29.20 16.83 21.52
C TYR A 532 30.40 17.15 22.49
N TYR A 533 30.56 18.40 22.89
CA TYR A 533 31.67 18.85 23.74
C TYR A 533 31.80 17.99 24.99
N ARG A 534 30.71 17.67 25.69
CA ARG A 534 30.75 16.83 26.90
C ARG A 534 31.40 15.46 26.67
N THR A 535 31.32 14.91 25.45
CA THR A 535 31.94 13.62 25.13
C THR A 535 33.45 13.71 25.02
N THR A 536 34.01 14.90 24.83
CA THR A 536 35.45 15.14 24.76
C THR A 536 36.07 15.40 26.11
N VAL A 537 35.30 15.51 27.17
CA VAL A 537 35.72 15.83 28.51
C VAL A 537 35.80 14.57 29.36
N PRO A 538 37.01 14.09 29.79
CA PRO A 538 37.17 12.81 30.48
C PRO A 538 36.39 12.71 31.78
N GLU A 539 36.29 13.80 32.55
CA GLU A 539 35.56 13.87 33.82
C GLU A 539 34.06 13.62 33.68
N PHE A 540 33.52 13.68 32.48
CA PHE A 540 32.10 13.41 32.21
C PHE A 540 31.84 11.98 31.73
N ALA A 541 32.78 11.09 31.81
CA ALA A 541 32.69 9.72 31.30
C ALA A 541 31.49 8.96 31.87
N GLU A 542 31.16 9.05 33.16
CA GLU A 542 30.01 8.43 33.77
C GLU A 542 28.67 9.03 33.23
N ALA A 543 28.59 10.34 33.15
CA ALA A 543 27.41 11.04 32.60
C ALA A 543 27.21 10.72 31.09
N ASN A 544 28.30 10.62 30.33
CA ASN A 544 28.27 10.21 28.92
C ASN A 544 27.82 8.77 28.78
N LYS A 545 28.28 7.85 29.65
CA LYS A 545 27.81 6.46 29.69
C LYS A 545 26.32 6.40 30.00
N ALA A 546 25.84 7.11 31.02
CA ALA A 546 24.42 7.16 31.39
C ALA A 546 23.56 7.68 30.24
N ALA A 547 23.97 8.74 29.54
CA ALA A 547 23.26 9.28 28.37
C ALA A 547 23.24 8.26 27.20
N THR A 548 24.35 7.55 26.97
CA THR A 548 24.44 6.51 25.95
C THR A 548 23.54 5.32 26.28
N ASP A 549 23.51 4.88 27.54
CA ASP A 549 22.67 3.78 28.01
C ASP A 549 21.16 4.11 27.85
N LEU A 550 20.77 5.39 28.04
CA LEU A 550 19.43 5.86 27.72
C LEU A 550 19.15 5.79 26.20
N MET A 551 20.05 6.30 25.37
CA MET A 551 19.88 6.30 23.92
C MET A 551 19.82 4.86 23.35
N ARG A 552 20.52 3.91 23.94
CA ARG A 552 20.45 2.48 23.55
C ARG A 552 19.08 1.84 23.79
N GLN A 553 18.22 2.45 24.63
CA GLN A 553 16.84 2.00 24.86
C GLN A 553 15.86 2.53 23.80
N TRP A 554 16.35 3.23 22.78
CA TRP A 554 15.53 3.81 21.71
C TRP A 554 14.70 2.72 21.01
N PRO A 555 13.36 2.82 21.02
CA PRO A 555 12.53 1.82 20.39
C PRO A 555 12.59 1.96 18.87
N TYR A 556 12.71 0.83 18.18
CA TYR A 556 12.50 0.79 16.73
C TYR A 556 11.00 0.80 16.44
N ALA A 557 10.60 1.72 15.59
CA ALA A 557 9.26 1.73 15.07
C ALA A 557 9.15 0.82 13.84
N ALA A 558 7.93 0.39 13.52
CA ALA A 558 7.63 -0.18 12.23
C ALA A 558 7.90 0.85 11.12
N THR A 559 8.10 0.36 9.91
CA THR A 559 8.34 1.22 8.74
C THR A 559 7.25 1.05 7.71
N THR A 560 7.19 1.97 6.73
CA THR A 560 6.30 1.83 5.56
C THR A 560 6.92 2.49 4.33
N LEU A 561 6.53 1.97 3.17
CA LEU A 561 6.97 2.46 1.87
C LEU A 561 6.15 3.68 1.44
N VAL A 562 6.82 4.76 1.08
CA VAL A 562 6.19 5.99 0.59
C VAL A 562 6.90 6.50 -0.67
N VAL A 563 6.38 7.55 -1.29
CA VAL A 563 7.10 8.31 -2.30
C VAL A 563 7.44 9.72 -1.79
N THR A 564 8.47 10.33 -2.36
CA THR A 564 8.87 11.71 -2.09
C THR A 564 9.43 12.34 -3.37
N PRO A 565 9.31 13.68 -3.57
CA PRO A 565 9.84 14.29 -4.77
C PRO A 565 11.37 14.27 -4.79
N ARG A 566 11.94 14.09 -5.96
CA ARG A 566 13.39 14.21 -6.17
C ARG A 566 13.83 15.68 -6.07
N PRO A 567 15.00 15.93 -5.46
CA PRO A 567 15.60 17.26 -5.49
C PRO A 567 15.93 17.75 -6.92
N VAL A 568 16.31 16.83 -7.80
CA VAL A 568 16.63 17.08 -9.21
C VAL A 568 15.69 16.27 -10.09
N PRO A 569 14.86 16.93 -10.90
CA PRO A 569 13.96 16.26 -11.83
C PRO A 569 14.71 15.38 -12.84
N ARG A 570 14.16 14.19 -13.14
CA ARG A 570 14.63 13.36 -14.26
C ARG A 570 14.06 13.87 -15.57
N GLU A 571 14.88 13.90 -16.61
CA GLU A 571 14.36 14.08 -17.96
C GLU A 571 13.50 12.89 -18.36
N THR A 572 12.30 13.14 -18.86
CA THR A 572 11.43 12.09 -19.39
C THR A 572 11.42 12.13 -20.91
N ARG A 573 11.56 10.94 -21.52
CA ARG A 573 11.58 10.80 -22.98
C ARG A 573 10.53 9.79 -23.43
N VAL A 574 10.04 9.97 -24.65
CA VAL A 574 9.20 8.97 -25.32
C VAL A 574 10.05 7.73 -25.62
N PHE A 575 9.59 6.56 -25.25
CA PHE A 575 10.28 5.30 -25.59
C PHE A 575 9.77 4.75 -26.91
N LYS A 576 10.64 4.62 -27.90
CA LYS A 576 10.27 4.09 -29.23
C LYS A 576 9.77 2.65 -29.09
N ARG A 577 8.48 2.42 -29.43
CA ARG A 577 7.77 1.14 -29.26
C ARG A 577 7.78 0.62 -27.81
N GLY A 578 7.80 1.50 -26.84
CA GLY A 578 7.81 1.13 -25.43
C GLY A 578 9.15 0.63 -24.89
N ASP A 579 10.20 0.62 -25.72
CA ASP A 579 11.54 0.14 -25.36
C ASP A 579 12.33 1.26 -24.66
N TRP A 580 12.53 1.13 -23.36
CA TRP A 580 13.26 2.11 -22.55
C TRP A 580 14.72 2.31 -22.96
N LYS A 581 15.33 1.31 -23.63
CA LYS A 581 16.69 1.41 -24.20
C LYS A 581 16.74 2.25 -25.48
N ARG A 582 15.58 2.66 -25.99
CA ARG A 582 15.46 3.43 -27.24
C ARG A 582 14.73 4.76 -27.00
N PRO A 583 15.34 5.66 -26.19
CA PRO A 583 14.73 6.97 -25.89
C PRO A 583 14.61 7.82 -27.16
N GLY A 584 13.49 8.49 -27.30
CA GLY A 584 13.18 9.45 -28.35
C GLY A 584 13.19 10.88 -27.86
N GLU A 585 12.18 11.67 -28.23
CA GLU A 585 12.03 13.08 -27.85
C GLU A 585 11.77 13.25 -26.37
N ALA A 586 12.31 14.34 -25.79
CA ALA A 586 12.03 14.72 -24.42
C ALA A 586 10.62 15.28 -24.30
N VAL A 587 9.93 14.96 -23.21
CA VAL A 587 8.58 15.43 -22.93
C VAL A 587 8.48 16.00 -21.52
N THR A 588 7.56 16.93 -21.34
CA THR A 588 7.19 17.49 -20.03
C THR A 588 5.86 16.94 -19.55
N PRO A 589 5.58 16.96 -18.24
CA PRO A 589 4.32 16.49 -17.68
C PRO A 589 3.09 17.13 -18.36
N GLY A 590 2.11 16.32 -18.74
CA GLY A 590 0.88 16.74 -19.40
C GLY A 590 -0.19 15.65 -19.39
N THR A 591 -1.43 16.01 -19.67
CA THR A 591 -2.59 15.13 -19.66
C THR A 591 -3.11 14.91 -21.08
N PRO A 592 -3.90 13.84 -21.33
CA PRO A 592 -4.49 13.59 -22.64
C PRO A 592 -5.36 14.76 -23.12
N SER A 593 -5.15 15.20 -24.36
CA SER A 593 -5.77 16.43 -24.92
C SER A 593 -7.26 16.33 -25.17
N PHE A 594 -7.82 15.12 -25.25
CA PHE A 594 -9.25 14.88 -25.46
C PHE A 594 -10.09 14.99 -24.18
N LEU A 595 -9.45 15.01 -23.00
CA LEU A 595 -10.11 15.25 -21.73
C LEU A 595 -10.07 16.75 -21.39
N HIS A 596 -10.66 17.11 -20.27
CA HIS A 596 -10.65 18.50 -19.80
C HIS A 596 -9.20 19.05 -19.64
N PRO A 597 -8.99 20.34 -19.86
CA PRO A 597 -7.64 20.92 -19.88
C PRO A 597 -6.97 20.84 -18.50
N PHE A 598 -5.64 20.66 -18.51
CA PHE A 598 -4.83 20.78 -17.29
C PHE A 598 -4.82 22.26 -16.86
N PRO A 599 -5.13 22.58 -15.57
CA PRO A 599 -5.17 23.96 -15.10
C PRO A 599 -3.82 24.66 -15.28
N SER A 600 -3.85 25.88 -15.82
CA SER A 600 -2.63 26.63 -16.17
C SER A 600 -1.78 27.05 -14.96
N ASP A 601 -2.42 27.20 -13.80
CA ASP A 601 -1.83 27.57 -12.51
C ASP A 601 -1.44 26.37 -11.63
N ALA A 602 -1.81 25.15 -12.04
CA ALA A 602 -1.46 23.94 -11.32
C ALA A 602 0.03 23.57 -11.50
N PRO A 603 0.71 23.09 -10.45
CA PRO A 603 2.08 22.63 -10.56
C PRO A 603 2.18 21.39 -11.46
N ARG A 604 3.17 21.34 -12.36
CA ARG A 604 3.39 20.21 -13.27
C ARG A 604 4.09 19.04 -12.56
N ASN A 605 3.48 18.56 -11.48
CA ASN A 605 3.93 17.44 -10.67
C ASN A 605 2.72 16.55 -10.27
N ARG A 606 2.92 15.56 -9.42
CA ARG A 606 1.86 14.63 -8.96
C ARG A 606 0.67 15.37 -8.30
N LEU A 607 0.89 16.47 -7.61
CA LEU A 607 -0.19 17.23 -6.99
C LEU A 607 -1.10 17.88 -8.04
N GLY A 608 -0.52 18.44 -9.09
CA GLY A 608 -1.31 18.96 -10.22
C GLY A 608 -2.08 17.85 -10.93
N LEU A 609 -1.46 16.69 -11.16
CA LEU A 609 -2.13 15.51 -11.72
C LEU A 609 -3.30 15.05 -10.84
N ALA A 610 -3.09 14.92 -9.53
CA ALA A 610 -4.12 14.50 -8.59
C ALA A 610 -5.32 15.43 -8.56
N ARG A 611 -5.08 16.74 -8.59
CA ARG A 611 -6.13 17.76 -8.67
C ARG A 611 -6.88 17.71 -9.99
N TRP A 612 -6.16 17.47 -11.10
CA TRP A 612 -6.78 17.30 -12.42
C TRP A 612 -7.68 16.05 -12.46
N ILE A 613 -7.28 14.93 -11.86
CA ILE A 613 -8.11 13.72 -11.75
C ILE A 613 -9.37 13.99 -10.90
N ALA A 614 -9.23 14.73 -9.81
CA ALA A 614 -10.31 15.05 -8.87
C ALA A 614 -11.19 16.24 -9.31
N ASP A 615 -10.87 16.87 -10.44
CA ASP A 615 -11.62 18.04 -10.94
C ASP A 615 -13.08 17.66 -11.28
N LYS A 616 -14.04 18.50 -10.88
CA LYS A 616 -15.47 18.33 -11.21
C LYS A 616 -15.78 18.41 -12.70
N ASN A 617 -14.83 18.91 -13.51
CA ASN A 617 -14.94 18.91 -14.98
C ASN A 617 -14.40 17.61 -15.59
N ASN A 618 -13.74 16.75 -14.81
CA ASN A 618 -13.32 15.44 -15.30
C ASN A 618 -14.55 14.58 -15.63
N PRO A 619 -14.72 14.13 -16.88
CA PRO A 619 -15.92 13.40 -17.28
C PRO A 619 -15.96 11.96 -16.75
N LEU A 620 -14.81 11.40 -16.32
CA LEU A 620 -14.65 9.98 -16.03
C LEU A 620 -14.72 9.69 -14.52
N THR A 621 -13.95 10.39 -13.71
CA THR A 621 -13.65 9.99 -12.31
C THR A 621 -14.91 9.71 -11.49
N ALA A 622 -15.86 10.62 -11.43
CA ALA A 622 -17.07 10.41 -10.63
C ALA A 622 -17.92 9.23 -11.16
N ARG A 623 -18.07 9.10 -12.48
CA ARG A 623 -18.78 7.97 -13.11
C ARG A 623 -18.12 6.63 -12.79
N VAL A 624 -16.79 6.55 -12.89
CA VAL A 624 -16.02 5.33 -12.60
C VAL A 624 -16.24 4.88 -11.14
N ILE A 625 -16.18 5.81 -10.20
CA ILE A 625 -16.34 5.49 -8.79
C ILE A 625 -17.75 5.03 -8.46
N VAL A 626 -18.78 5.77 -8.89
CA VAL A 626 -20.18 5.35 -8.63
C VAL A 626 -20.53 4.05 -9.35
N ASN A 627 -19.99 3.80 -10.53
CA ASN A 627 -20.16 2.53 -11.24
C ASN A 627 -19.56 1.35 -10.48
N ARG A 628 -18.39 1.51 -9.90
CA ARG A 628 -17.73 0.48 -9.09
C ARG A 628 -18.45 0.23 -7.76
N VAL A 629 -18.93 1.28 -7.09
CA VAL A 629 -19.80 1.15 -5.92
C VAL A 629 -21.07 0.39 -6.28
N TRP A 630 -21.72 0.77 -7.38
CA TRP A 630 -22.92 0.08 -7.90
C TRP A 630 -22.66 -1.41 -8.15
N GLN A 631 -21.53 -1.73 -8.77
CA GLN A 631 -21.13 -3.12 -9.06
C GLN A 631 -21.04 -3.99 -7.80
N GLN A 632 -20.59 -3.44 -6.66
CA GLN A 632 -20.51 -4.20 -5.42
C GLN A 632 -21.91 -4.60 -4.92
N TYR A 633 -22.90 -3.76 -5.10
CA TYR A 633 -24.29 -4.05 -4.69
C TYR A 633 -25.04 -4.94 -5.67
N PHE A 634 -24.85 -4.73 -6.97
CA PHE A 634 -25.68 -5.37 -7.99
C PHE A 634 -24.93 -6.43 -8.83
N GLY A 635 -23.66 -6.67 -8.55
CA GLY A 635 -22.84 -7.69 -9.22
C GLY A 635 -22.29 -7.24 -10.58
N GLN A 636 -23.00 -6.35 -11.26
CA GLN A 636 -22.57 -5.70 -12.49
C GLN A 636 -22.65 -4.18 -12.33
N GLY A 637 -21.72 -3.47 -12.95
CA GLY A 637 -21.78 -2.02 -13.06
C GLY A 637 -22.88 -1.58 -14.04
N LEU A 638 -23.29 -0.33 -13.95
CA LEU A 638 -24.11 0.30 -15.00
C LEU A 638 -23.37 0.27 -16.33
N VAL A 639 -22.04 0.42 -16.30
CA VAL A 639 -21.09 0.09 -17.36
C VAL A 639 -20.48 -1.27 -17.05
N GLY A 640 -20.56 -2.23 -17.97
CA GLY A 640 -20.13 -3.62 -17.78
C GLY A 640 -18.60 -3.81 -17.67
N SER A 641 -17.80 -2.85 -18.19
CA SER A 641 -16.33 -2.81 -18.14
C SER A 641 -15.85 -1.74 -17.16
N PRO A 642 -15.76 -2.01 -15.85
CA PRO A 642 -15.39 -0.98 -14.84
C PRO A 642 -13.94 -0.48 -14.97
N GLU A 643 -13.10 -1.19 -15.71
CA GLU A 643 -11.70 -0.86 -16.02
C GLU A 643 -11.54 -0.08 -17.34
N ASP A 644 -12.60 -0.04 -18.19
CA ASP A 644 -12.54 0.52 -19.55
C ASP A 644 -13.85 1.23 -19.90
N PHE A 645 -13.86 2.56 -19.80
CA PHE A 645 -14.92 3.48 -20.24
C PHE A 645 -14.60 4.08 -21.62
N GLY A 646 -13.56 3.57 -22.29
CA GLY A 646 -13.11 4.01 -23.58
C GLY A 646 -14.09 3.68 -24.71
N MET A 647 -13.65 3.93 -25.95
CA MET A 647 -14.45 3.76 -27.18
C MET A 647 -15.00 2.34 -27.40
N ARG A 648 -14.44 1.34 -26.70
CA ARG A 648 -14.88 -0.06 -26.78
C ARG A 648 -15.92 -0.46 -25.74
N CYS A 649 -16.18 0.38 -24.76
CA CYS A 649 -17.13 0.03 -23.72
C CYS A 649 -18.55 -0.02 -24.27
N GLU A 650 -19.36 -0.91 -23.70
CA GLU A 650 -20.79 -0.94 -23.98
C GLU A 650 -21.49 0.31 -23.45
N THR A 651 -22.57 0.70 -24.10
CA THR A 651 -23.44 1.75 -23.57
C THR A 651 -23.95 1.35 -22.17
N PRO A 652 -23.94 2.26 -21.20
CA PRO A 652 -24.46 1.99 -19.87
C PRO A 652 -25.90 1.46 -19.91
N SER A 653 -26.25 0.54 -19.01
CA SER A 653 -27.63 0.02 -18.91
C SER A 653 -28.64 1.14 -18.58
N HIS A 654 -28.20 2.10 -17.77
CA HIS A 654 -28.97 3.26 -17.35
C HIS A 654 -28.06 4.51 -17.38
N PRO A 655 -27.85 5.12 -18.55
CA PRO A 655 -26.88 6.21 -18.71
C PRO A 655 -27.23 7.45 -17.88
N GLU A 656 -28.52 7.81 -17.83
CA GLU A 656 -28.98 8.95 -17.03
C GLU A 656 -28.78 8.70 -15.51
N LEU A 657 -29.00 7.48 -15.03
CA LEU A 657 -28.73 7.14 -13.63
C LEU A 657 -27.25 7.27 -13.30
N LEU A 658 -26.37 6.82 -14.20
CA LEU A 658 -24.92 6.94 -14.03
C LEU A 658 -24.50 8.41 -13.87
N ASP A 659 -25.01 9.28 -14.73
CA ASP A 659 -24.73 10.71 -14.67
C ASP A 659 -25.33 11.37 -13.43
N TRP A 660 -26.55 10.98 -13.06
CA TRP A 660 -27.19 11.48 -11.84
C TRP A 660 -26.37 11.12 -10.59
N LEU A 661 -25.95 9.86 -10.46
CA LEU A 661 -25.10 9.41 -9.35
C LEU A 661 -23.72 10.09 -9.33
N ALA A 662 -23.12 10.31 -10.50
CA ALA A 662 -21.84 11.00 -10.61
C ALA A 662 -21.94 12.45 -10.12
N VAL A 663 -22.98 13.17 -10.54
CA VAL A 663 -23.23 14.55 -10.10
C VAL A 663 -23.60 14.58 -8.61
N GLU A 664 -24.38 13.60 -8.13
CA GLU A 664 -24.74 13.49 -6.70
C GLU A 664 -23.51 13.29 -5.83
N LEU A 665 -22.56 12.42 -6.24
CA LEU A 665 -21.28 12.23 -5.55
C LEU A 665 -20.51 13.56 -5.46
N MET A 666 -20.39 14.31 -6.56
CA MET A 666 -19.62 15.55 -6.62
C MET A 666 -20.27 16.72 -5.86
N SER A 667 -21.61 16.78 -5.78
CA SER A 667 -22.36 17.90 -5.19
C SER A 667 -22.74 17.71 -3.72
N GLY A 668 -22.72 16.48 -3.20
CA GLY A 668 -23.05 16.17 -1.81
C GLY A 668 -24.54 16.38 -1.45
N GLY A 669 -25.46 16.27 -2.44
CA GLY A 669 -26.92 16.36 -2.18
C GLY A 669 -27.46 17.79 -2.07
N ALA A 670 -26.66 18.81 -2.35
CA ALA A 670 -27.16 20.16 -2.49
C ALA A 670 -28.00 20.26 -3.78
N GLY A 671 -29.29 20.06 -3.66
CA GLY A 671 -30.26 20.36 -4.72
C GLY A 671 -30.14 21.84 -5.14
N GLU A 672 -30.09 22.10 -6.45
CA GLU A 672 -30.32 23.43 -6.98
C GLU A 672 -31.78 23.84 -6.70
N GLY A 673 -31.97 24.49 -5.60
CA GLY A 673 -33.24 25.05 -5.17
C GLY A 673 -33.01 26.00 -4.04
N GLU A 674 -32.40 27.17 -4.40
CA GLU A 674 -32.62 28.48 -3.80
C GLU A 674 -31.54 29.44 -4.25
N SER A 675 -31.70 29.98 -5.46
CA SER A 675 -31.12 31.28 -5.80
C SER A 675 -32.06 32.33 -5.18
N GLY A 676 -31.59 33.05 -4.18
CA GLY A 676 -32.27 34.26 -3.72
C GLY A 676 -32.51 34.27 -2.21
N GLY A 677 -31.61 34.89 -1.46
CA GLY A 677 -31.84 35.23 -0.07
C GLY A 677 -30.61 35.54 0.71
N SER A 678 -30.06 36.73 0.51
CA SER A 678 -29.17 37.38 1.46
C SER A 678 -29.79 37.37 2.84
N ARG A 679 -29.19 36.69 3.80
CA ARG A 679 -29.42 36.92 5.25
C ARG A 679 -28.12 36.81 6.05
N ASP A 680 -27.69 37.97 6.40
CA ASP A 680 -27.11 38.45 7.64
C ASP A 680 -26.03 37.65 8.36
N LYS A 681 -24.88 38.27 8.33
CA LYS A 681 -23.85 38.21 9.40
C LYS A 681 -24.48 38.66 10.70
N GLU A 682 -24.29 37.86 11.72
CA GLU A 682 -23.99 38.26 13.12
C GLU A 682 -24.50 37.21 14.10
N THR A 683 -23.58 36.44 14.66
CA THR A 683 -23.38 36.34 16.12
C THR A 683 -22.23 35.41 16.43
N ARG A 684 -21.03 35.98 16.52
CA ARG A 684 -19.92 35.40 17.27
C ARG A 684 -20.26 35.44 18.75
N ARG A 685 -20.42 34.30 19.40
CA ARG A 685 -20.18 34.19 20.83
C ARG A 685 -18.79 33.57 21.07
N GLN A 686 -17.97 34.38 21.75
CA GLN A 686 -16.71 33.97 22.34
C GLN A 686 -16.94 32.96 23.46
N GLY A 687 -16.03 31.96 23.51
CA GLY A 687 -15.79 31.17 24.71
C GLY A 687 -15.91 29.66 24.50
N ASP A 688 -14.87 29.02 23.94
CA ASP A 688 -14.36 27.79 24.53
C ASP A 688 -12.94 27.53 24.00
N LYS A 689 -11.96 27.61 24.89
CA LYS A 689 -10.58 27.15 24.66
C LYS A 689 -10.53 25.67 25.02
N GLY A 690 -10.75 24.81 24.01
CA GLY A 690 -10.70 23.36 24.17
C GLY A 690 -10.09 22.69 22.95
N ASN A 691 -8.95 22.09 23.18
CA ASN A 691 -8.27 21.00 22.44
C ASN A 691 -8.25 21.02 20.90
N PRO A 692 -7.07 21.16 20.23
CA PRO A 692 -6.94 21.21 18.78
C PRO A 692 -7.20 19.88 18.03
N GLN A 693 -7.58 18.81 18.69
CA GLN A 693 -7.75 17.48 18.09
C GLN A 693 -9.17 17.12 17.66
N SER A 694 -10.15 18.00 17.76
CA SER A 694 -11.54 17.71 17.40
C SER A 694 -12.17 18.66 16.39
N ALA A 695 -11.42 19.16 15.44
CA ALA A 695 -12.03 19.83 14.28
C ALA A 695 -12.50 18.78 13.24
N ILE A 696 -13.38 17.87 13.64
CA ILE A 696 -14.21 17.09 12.70
C ILE A 696 -15.24 18.06 12.15
N ARG A 697 -14.98 18.58 10.94
CA ARG A 697 -15.99 19.33 10.17
C ARG A 697 -17.17 18.39 9.91
N ASN A 698 -18.36 18.88 10.19
CA ASN A 698 -19.63 18.22 9.92
C ASN A 698 -19.73 17.81 8.44
N PRO A 699 -19.89 16.49 8.07
CA PRO A 699 -19.84 16.02 6.69
C PRO A 699 -21.00 16.49 5.79
N GLN A 700 -21.97 17.19 6.30
CA GLN A 700 -23.22 17.51 5.60
C GLN A 700 -23.14 18.60 4.53
N SER A 701 -21.96 19.18 4.25
CA SER A 701 -21.82 20.25 3.26
C SER A 701 -20.75 20.04 2.19
N ASN A 702 -20.00 18.94 2.23
CA ASN A 702 -18.94 18.70 1.26
C ASN A 702 -19.32 17.53 0.33
N GLY A 703 -19.26 17.72 -0.99
CA GLY A 703 -19.40 16.67 -2.00
C GLY A 703 -18.38 15.52 -1.80
N TRP A 704 -18.46 14.49 -2.61
CA TRP A 704 -17.59 13.32 -2.63
C TRP A 704 -17.73 12.35 -1.42
N SER A 705 -18.85 12.37 -0.70
CA SER A 705 -19.15 11.39 0.36
C SER A 705 -19.61 10.06 -0.22
N LEU A 706 -18.85 8.99 0.01
CA LEU A 706 -19.26 7.63 -0.38
C LEU A 706 -20.38 7.10 0.51
N LYS A 707 -20.40 7.41 1.81
CA LYS A 707 -21.49 6.99 2.69
C LYS A 707 -22.83 7.55 2.25
N ASN A 708 -22.86 8.75 1.64
CA ASN A 708 -24.07 9.29 1.03
C ASN A 708 -24.54 8.47 -0.18
N ILE A 709 -23.64 8.06 -1.06
CA ILE A 709 -23.97 7.18 -2.19
C ILE A 709 -24.46 5.82 -1.69
N HIS A 710 -23.80 5.23 -0.71
CA HIS A 710 -24.25 3.99 -0.06
C HIS A 710 -25.64 4.13 0.52
N ARG A 711 -25.88 5.19 1.28
CA ARG A 711 -27.21 5.49 1.88
C ARG A 711 -28.30 5.58 0.81
N LEU A 712 -28.04 6.26 -0.31
CA LEU A 712 -28.99 6.35 -1.42
C LEU A 712 -29.28 4.98 -2.03
N ILE A 713 -28.24 4.17 -2.28
CA ILE A 713 -28.40 2.85 -2.89
C ILE A 713 -29.19 1.91 -1.97
N VAL A 714 -28.74 1.75 -0.72
CA VAL A 714 -29.35 0.74 0.17
C VAL A 714 -30.76 1.10 0.65
N ASN A 715 -31.17 2.38 0.60
CA ASN A 715 -32.54 2.82 0.90
C ASN A 715 -33.45 2.79 -0.33
N SER A 716 -32.96 2.49 -1.52
CA SER A 716 -33.77 2.41 -2.74
C SER A 716 -34.64 1.16 -2.77
N ALA A 717 -35.78 1.23 -3.45
CA ALA A 717 -36.64 0.08 -3.66
C ALA A 717 -35.94 -1.01 -4.48
N VAL A 718 -35.11 -0.62 -5.47
CA VAL A 718 -34.35 -1.57 -6.31
C VAL A 718 -33.38 -2.44 -5.48
N TYR A 719 -32.75 -1.88 -4.43
CA TYR A 719 -31.89 -2.66 -3.53
C TYR A 719 -32.69 -3.59 -2.62
N ARG A 720 -33.87 -3.16 -2.17
CA ARG A 720 -34.71 -3.87 -1.21
C ARG A 720 -35.57 -4.98 -1.84
N GLN A 721 -35.53 -5.17 -3.15
CA GLN A 721 -36.28 -6.24 -3.85
C GLN A 721 -35.88 -7.64 -3.34
N SER A 722 -36.82 -8.60 -3.45
CA SER A 722 -36.53 -10.03 -3.38
C SER A 722 -35.63 -10.46 -4.54
N SER A 723 -34.79 -11.47 -4.30
CA SER A 723 -33.99 -12.16 -5.33
C SER A 723 -34.74 -13.29 -6.04
N ASP A 724 -36.01 -13.49 -5.77
CA ASP A 724 -36.83 -14.56 -6.37
C ASP A 724 -36.90 -14.41 -7.89
N ILE A 725 -36.65 -15.51 -8.57
CA ILE A 725 -36.59 -15.57 -10.03
C ILE A 725 -37.96 -15.94 -10.57
N LYS A 726 -38.60 -15.01 -11.26
CA LYS A 726 -39.81 -15.29 -12.01
C LYS A 726 -39.46 -15.73 -13.43
N PRO A 727 -40.11 -16.79 -13.99
CA PRO A 727 -39.79 -17.28 -15.33
C PRO A 727 -39.85 -16.23 -16.43
N GLU A 728 -40.78 -15.26 -16.31
CA GLU A 728 -40.95 -14.17 -17.28
C GLU A 728 -39.75 -13.23 -17.26
N SER A 729 -39.33 -12.80 -16.04
CA SER A 729 -38.16 -11.93 -15.85
C SER A 729 -36.87 -12.60 -16.27
N LEU A 730 -36.74 -13.92 -16.03
CA LEU A 730 -35.56 -14.68 -16.47
C LEU A 730 -35.47 -14.78 -18.01
N ARG A 731 -36.60 -14.94 -18.69
CA ARG A 731 -36.64 -14.98 -20.17
C ARG A 731 -36.33 -13.64 -20.81
N ALA A 732 -36.85 -12.57 -20.26
CA ALA A 732 -36.70 -11.20 -20.81
C ALA A 732 -35.32 -10.60 -20.49
N ASP A 733 -34.79 -10.82 -19.26
CA ASP A 733 -33.50 -10.31 -18.78
C ASP A 733 -32.77 -11.41 -17.97
N PRO A 734 -32.14 -12.37 -18.66
CA PRO A 734 -31.44 -13.49 -18.01
C PRO A 734 -30.35 -13.05 -17.04
N THR A 735 -29.63 -12.00 -17.41
CA THR A 735 -28.49 -11.45 -16.65
C THR A 735 -28.90 -10.43 -15.59
N ASN A 736 -30.18 -10.10 -15.48
CA ASN A 736 -30.72 -9.08 -14.58
C ASN A 736 -30.09 -7.69 -14.77
N ARG A 737 -29.79 -7.32 -16.02
CA ARG A 737 -29.19 -6.03 -16.37
C ARG A 737 -30.14 -4.85 -16.12
N LEU A 738 -31.44 -5.09 -16.17
CA LEU A 738 -32.50 -4.11 -15.93
C LEU A 738 -32.91 -4.03 -14.47
N LEU A 739 -32.42 -4.93 -13.63
CA LEU A 739 -32.65 -4.93 -12.17
C LEU A 739 -34.13 -5.12 -11.78
N ALA A 740 -34.84 -6.01 -12.49
CA ALA A 740 -36.20 -6.39 -12.14
C ALA A 740 -36.29 -7.21 -10.82
N ARG A 741 -35.15 -7.68 -10.29
CA ARG A 741 -35.01 -8.41 -9.04
C ARG A 741 -33.67 -8.07 -8.37
N ALA A 742 -33.52 -8.36 -7.07
CA ALA A 742 -32.22 -8.29 -6.44
C ALA A 742 -31.28 -9.41 -6.98
N PRO A 743 -29.97 -9.17 -7.08
CA PRO A 743 -29.02 -10.21 -7.49
C PRO A 743 -28.75 -11.17 -6.32
N ARG A 744 -28.57 -12.44 -6.65
CA ARG A 744 -28.03 -13.46 -5.75
C ARG A 744 -26.56 -13.67 -6.10
N MET A 745 -25.65 -13.46 -5.16
CA MET A 745 -24.22 -13.48 -5.42
C MET A 745 -23.45 -14.19 -4.31
N ARG A 746 -22.45 -15.01 -4.68
CA ARG A 746 -21.46 -15.50 -3.73
C ARG A 746 -20.66 -14.31 -3.19
N VAL A 747 -20.40 -14.30 -1.88
CA VAL A 747 -19.55 -13.28 -1.24
C VAL A 747 -18.07 -13.47 -1.61
N GLU A 748 -17.24 -12.46 -1.36
CA GLU A 748 -15.81 -12.49 -1.64
C GLU A 748 -15.06 -13.44 -0.69
N ALA A 749 -13.87 -13.86 -1.08
CA ALA A 749 -13.03 -14.85 -0.39
C ALA A 749 -12.81 -14.52 1.10
N GLU A 750 -12.49 -13.27 1.41
CA GLU A 750 -12.27 -12.80 2.78
C GLU A 750 -13.55 -12.93 3.61
N VAL A 751 -14.70 -12.62 3.00
CA VAL A 751 -16.01 -12.68 3.66
C VAL A 751 -16.43 -14.12 3.91
N VAL A 752 -16.09 -15.08 3.02
CA VAL A 752 -16.34 -16.53 3.26
C VAL A 752 -15.65 -16.98 4.56
N ARG A 753 -14.37 -16.60 4.73
CA ARG A 753 -13.62 -16.86 5.96
C ARG A 753 -14.27 -16.17 7.17
N ASP A 754 -14.59 -14.88 7.03
CA ASP A 754 -15.15 -14.08 8.12
C ASP A 754 -16.50 -14.62 8.60
N ILE A 755 -17.36 -15.13 7.69
CA ILE A 755 -18.62 -15.79 8.02
C ILE A 755 -18.37 -17.04 8.88
N ALA A 756 -17.42 -17.89 8.49
CA ALA A 756 -17.10 -19.12 9.22
C ALA A 756 -16.60 -18.79 10.64
N LEU A 757 -15.70 -17.84 10.76
CA LEU A 757 -15.19 -17.38 12.06
C LEU A 757 -16.25 -16.69 12.91
N ARG A 758 -17.18 -15.94 12.30
CA ARG A 758 -18.28 -15.27 13.01
C ARG A 758 -19.30 -16.28 13.56
N ALA A 759 -19.71 -17.26 12.74
CA ALA A 759 -20.66 -18.28 13.11
C ALA A 759 -20.10 -19.17 14.24
N SER A 760 -18.82 -19.52 14.18
CA SER A 760 -18.14 -20.34 15.18
C SER A 760 -17.82 -19.61 16.50
N GLY A 761 -17.87 -18.26 16.52
CA GLY A 761 -17.49 -17.45 17.68
C GLY A 761 -15.99 -17.18 17.81
N LEU A 762 -15.17 -17.61 16.83
CA LEU A 762 -13.71 -17.43 16.83
C LEU A 762 -13.27 -16.03 16.37
N LEU A 763 -14.12 -15.28 15.66
CA LEU A 763 -13.73 -14.04 14.98
C LEU A 763 -13.17 -12.99 15.94
N SER A 764 -11.93 -12.58 15.72
CA SER A 764 -11.36 -11.37 16.33
C SER A 764 -11.77 -10.13 15.52
N LEU A 765 -12.32 -9.14 16.22
CA LEU A 765 -12.72 -7.84 15.66
C LEU A 765 -11.65 -6.76 15.79
N LYS A 766 -10.40 -7.14 16.12
CA LYS A 766 -9.27 -6.21 16.21
C LYS A 766 -9.01 -5.56 14.85
N ILE A 767 -9.00 -4.24 14.81
CA ILE A 767 -8.81 -3.44 13.59
C ILE A 767 -7.36 -2.93 13.52
N GLY A 768 -6.80 -2.92 12.30
CA GLY A 768 -5.47 -2.38 12.02
C GLY A 768 -4.32 -3.24 12.52
N GLY A 769 -3.10 -2.77 12.30
CA GLY A 769 -1.87 -3.45 12.67
C GLY A 769 -1.35 -4.44 11.61
N PRO A 770 -0.20 -5.08 11.85
CA PRO A 770 0.46 -5.98 10.90
C PRO A 770 -0.44 -7.09 10.36
N SER A 771 -0.13 -7.58 9.18
CA SER A 771 -0.78 -8.74 8.58
C SER A 771 -0.52 -10.00 9.40
N VAL A 772 -1.46 -10.96 9.35
CA VAL A 772 -1.45 -12.19 10.15
C VAL A 772 -1.40 -13.44 9.27
N TYR A 773 -0.99 -14.54 9.84
CA TYR A 773 -0.75 -15.81 9.18
C TYR A 773 -1.76 -16.87 9.66
N PRO A 774 -2.93 -17.00 9.01
CA PRO A 774 -3.85 -18.10 9.32
C PRO A 774 -3.24 -19.45 8.99
N PRO A 775 -3.79 -20.59 9.52
CA PRO A 775 -3.34 -21.93 9.16
C PRO A 775 -3.40 -22.18 7.66
N ILE A 776 -2.37 -22.80 7.10
CA ILE A 776 -2.33 -23.26 5.71
C ILE A 776 -2.15 -24.77 5.65
N PRO A 777 -2.55 -25.45 4.56
CA PRO A 777 -2.26 -26.86 4.35
C PRO A 777 -0.76 -27.15 4.33
N ASP A 778 -0.37 -28.30 4.87
CA ASP A 778 1.02 -28.75 4.84
C ASP A 778 1.57 -28.77 3.41
N GLY A 779 2.81 -28.31 3.24
CA GLY A 779 3.46 -28.25 1.94
C GLY A 779 3.02 -27.10 1.01
N ALA A 780 2.02 -26.30 1.38
CA ALA A 780 1.57 -25.18 0.53
C ALA A 780 2.71 -24.19 0.21
N MET A 781 3.64 -23.96 1.15
CA MET A 781 4.80 -23.10 0.94
C MET A 781 5.96 -23.78 0.19
N ALA A 782 5.90 -25.08 -0.05
CA ALA A 782 6.96 -25.82 -0.76
C ALA A 782 7.10 -25.38 -2.23
N VAL A 783 6.06 -24.79 -2.80
CA VAL A 783 6.08 -24.22 -4.17
C VAL A 783 6.74 -22.85 -4.25
N SER A 784 7.05 -22.22 -3.10
CA SER A 784 7.77 -20.94 -3.06
C SER A 784 9.22 -21.13 -3.45
N PHE A 785 9.57 -20.83 -4.69
CA PHE A 785 10.93 -20.97 -5.21
C PHE A 785 11.86 -19.92 -4.59
N ARG A 786 12.93 -20.37 -3.89
CA ARG A 786 13.96 -19.51 -3.25
C ARG A 786 13.52 -18.59 -2.10
N SER A 787 12.26 -18.49 -1.75
CA SER A 787 11.85 -17.73 -0.57
C SER A 787 12.04 -18.57 0.69
N ARG A 788 12.87 -18.10 1.62
CA ARG A 788 12.96 -18.63 2.99
C ARG A 788 11.80 -18.15 3.86
N SER A 789 10.74 -17.62 3.27
CA SER A 789 9.57 -17.17 4.02
C SER A 789 8.94 -18.35 4.74
N VAL A 790 9.01 -18.33 6.04
CA VAL A 790 8.36 -19.31 6.91
C VAL A 790 6.96 -18.81 7.18
N TRP A 791 5.94 -19.58 6.77
CA TRP A 791 4.57 -19.32 7.17
C TRP A 791 4.35 -19.92 8.57
N GLU A 792 4.63 -19.13 9.61
CA GLU A 792 4.33 -19.50 10.97
C GLU A 792 2.93 -19.04 11.34
N THR A 793 2.03 -19.99 11.64
CA THR A 793 0.66 -19.68 12.03
C THR A 793 0.63 -18.73 13.24
N SER A 794 -0.08 -17.61 13.10
CA SER A 794 -0.27 -16.65 14.18
C SER A 794 -0.91 -17.29 15.42
N LYS A 795 -0.54 -16.78 16.61
CA LYS A 795 -1.03 -17.28 17.90
C LYS A 795 -2.13 -16.39 18.49
N GLY A 796 -2.92 -16.95 19.41
CA GLY A 796 -3.98 -16.23 20.10
C GLY A 796 -5.04 -15.66 19.16
N GLU A 797 -5.54 -14.47 19.45
CA GLU A 797 -6.60 -13.82 18.66
C GLU A 797 -6.20 -13.47 17.22
N ASP A 798 -4.90 -13.26 16.96
CA ASP A 798 -4.40 -12.90 15.64
C ASP A 798 -4.58 -14.04 14.62
N LYS A 799 -4.66 -15.30 15.07
CA LYS A 799 -5.02 -16.45 14.23
C LYS A 799 -6.42 -16.32 13.59
N TYR A 800 -7.32 -15.63 14.27
CA TYR A 800 -8.74 -15.54 13.94
C TYR A 800 -9.18 -14.14 13.46
N ARG A 801 -8.22 -13.30 13.08
CA ARG A 801 -8.54 -11.98 12.50
C ARG A 801 -9.24 -12.13 11.15
N ARG A 802 -9.94 -11.05 10.77
CA ARG A 802 -10.66 -10.96 9.49
C ARG A 802 -9.74 -11.22 8.29
N GLY A 803 -10.32 -11.73 7.22
CA GLY A 803 -9.62 -12.08 5.98
C GLY A 803 -8.79 -10.94 5.37
N ILE A 804 -9.22 -9.68 5.54
CA ILE A 804 -8.48 -8.49 5.05
C ILE A 804 -7.07 -8.36 5.68
N TYR A 805 -6.84 -8.95 6.84
CA TYR A 805 -5.55 -8.92 7.55
C TYR A 805 -4.66 -10.13 7.24
N THR A 806 -5.13 -11.09 6.45
CA THR A 806 -4.31 -12.23 6.01
C THR A 806 -3.12 -11.73 5.21
N PHE A 807 -1.92 -12.21 5.56
CA PHE A 807 -0.68 -11.87 4.87
C PHE A 807 -0.80 -12.22 3.38
N TRP A 808 -0.58 -11.23 2.52
CA TRP A 808 -0.79 -11.35 1.09
C TRP A 808 0.53 -11.55 0.35
N LYS A 809 0.87 -12.83 0.07
CA LYS A 809 2.06 -13.21 -0.68
C LYS A 809 1.72 -13.39 -2.15
N ARG A 810 2.40 -12.64 -3.05
CA ARG A 810 2.10 -12.66 -4.49
C ARG A 810 2.43 -14.00 -5.14
N SER A 811 3.63 -14.55 -4.86
CA SER A 811 4.08 -15.81 -5.47
C SER A 811 3.31 -17.03 -4.98
N VAL A 812 2.79 -17.00 -3.75
CA VAL A 812 2.01 -18.09 -3.13
C VAL A 812 0.85 -17.47 -2.33
N PRO A 813 -0.21 -17.00 -3.01
CA PRO A 813 -1.38 -16.44 -2.32
C PRO A 813 -2.00 -17.47 -1.37
N TYR A 814 -2.64 -16.98 -0.29
CA TYR A 814 -3.30 -17.85 0.69
C TYR A 814 -4.29 -18.78 0.00
N PRO A 815 -4.15 -20.11 0.11
CA PRO A 815 -4.82 -21.08 -0.75
C PRO A 815 -6.35 -20.94 -0.79
N SER A 816 -7.01 -20.81 0.36
CA SER A 816 -8.47 -20.69 0.39
C SER A 816 -8.95 -19.37 -0.24
N MET A 817 -8.16 -18.27 -0.16
CA MET A 817 -8.50 -17.01 -0.85
C MET A 817 -8.44 -17.19 -2.38
N SER A 818 -7.40 -17.85 -2.89
CA SER A 818 -7.26 -18.11 -4.33
C SER A 818 -8.37 -19.00 -4.86
N VAL A 819 -8.78 -20.03 -4.11
CA VAL A 819 -9.91 -20.91 -4.48
C VAL A 819 -11.22 -20.11 -4.60
N PHE A 820 -11.39 -19.05 -3.82
CA PHE A 820 -12.54 -18.15 -3.85
C PHE A 820 -12.32 -16.89 -4.70
N ASP A 821 -11.47 -16.97 -5.74
CA ASP A 821 -11.25 -15.95 -6.78
C ASP A 821 -10.66 -14.62 -6.27
N ALA A 822 -9.89 -14.63 -5.20
CA ALA A 822 -9.14 -13.45 -4.80
C ALA A 822 -8.02 -13.16 -5.82
N PRO A 823 -7.77 -11.90 -6.23
CA PRO A 823 -6.71 -11.57 -7.17
C PRO A 823 -5.32 -11.77 -6.55
N ASN A 824 -4.31 -12.03 -7.39
CA ASN A 824 -2.92 -12.19 -6.92
C ASN A 824 -2.22 -10.86 -6.58
N ALA A 825 -2.85 -9.72 -6.87
CA ALA A 825 -2.33 -8.38 -6.65
C ALA A 825 -1.11 -7.99 -7.51
N ASP A 826 -0.87 -8.67 -8.64
CA ASP A 826 0.19 -8.29 -9.59
C ASP A 826 -0.20 -7.04 -10.39
N MET A 827 -1.49 -6.86 -10.64
CA MET A 827 -2.05 -5.73 -11.39
C MET A 827 -3.28 -5.15 -10.69
N SER A 828 -3.62 -3.90 -11.04
CA SER A 828 -4.85 -3.24 -10.58
C SER A 828 -6.09 -4.03 -11.02
N CYS A 829 -6.90 -4.47 -10.04
CA CYS A 829 -8.11 -5.25 -10.27
C CYS A 829 -9.37 -4.41 -9.98
N ALA A 830 -10.07 -4.03 -11.03
CA ALA A 830 -11.32 -3.28 -10.94
C ALA A 830 -12.55 -4.17 -10.68
N ARG A 831 -12.44 -5.45 -11.02
CA ARG A 831 -13.51 -6.44 -10.90
C ARG A 831 -12.93 -7.82 -10.65
N ARG A 832 -13.36 -8.48 -9.58
CA ARG A 832 -13.05 -9.89 -9.33
C ARG A 832 -13.94 -10.79 -10.18
N THR A 833 -13.38 -11.88 -10.67
CA THR A 833 -14.17 -13.01 -11.19
C THR A 833 -14.97 -13.62 -10.03
N ARG A 834 -16.14 -14.16 -10.31
CA ARG A 834 -16.91 -14.96 -9.34
C ARG A 834 -17.23 -16.29 -9.99
N SER A 835 -16.51 -17.33 -9.58
CA SER A 835 -16.78 -18.70 -10.00
C SER A 835 -17.59 -19.46 -8.95
N ASN A 836 -18.16 -20.58 -9.35
CA ASN A 836 -18.74 -21.57 -8.43
C ASN A 836 -18.18 -22.94 -8.83
N SER A 837 -17.20 -23.42 -8.08
CA SER A 837 -16.48 -24.64 -8.40
C SER A 837 -16.59 -25.68 -7.29
N PRO A 838 -16.50 -26.98 -7.62
CA PRO A 838 -16.44 -28.06 -6.61
C PRO A 838 -15.29 -27.88 -5.62
N LEU A 839 -14.19 -27.25 -6.04
CA LEU A 839 -13.03 -27.02 -5.19
C LEU A 839 -13.36 -26.05 -4.03
N GLN A 840 -14.26 -25.10 -4.24
CA GLN A 840 -14.72 -24.18 -3.18
C GLN A 840 -15.49 -24.96 -2.11
N ALA A 841 -16.38 -25.88 -2.50
CA ALA A 841 -17.09 -26.72 -1.55
C ALA A 841 -16.14 -27.69 -0.80
N LEU A 842 -15.13 -28.23 -1.49
CA LEU A 842 -14.11 -29.07 -0.84
C LEU A 842 -13.28 -28.27 0.17
N THR A 843 -12.95 -27.02 -0.14
CA THR A 843 -12.21 -26.13 0.77
C THR A 843 -12.99 -25.85 2.03
N THR A 844 -14.26 -25.44 1.95
CA THR A 844 -15.09 -25.19 3.15
C THR A 844 -15.37 -26.44 3.97
N LEU A 845 -15.25 -27.64 3.37
CA LEU A 845 -15.41 -28.92 4.09
C LEU A 845 -14.11 -29.43 4.73
N ASN A 846 -12.93 -29.17 4.15
CA ASN A 846 -11.72 -29.92 4.50
C ASN A 846 -10.51 -29.05 4.87
N ASP A 847 -10.48 -27.75 4.51
CA ASP A 847 -9.39 -26.86 4.90
C ASP A 847 -9.31 -26.73 6.42
N ALA A 848 -8.08 -26.67 6.96
CA ALA A 848 -7.82 -26.65 8.40
C ALA A 848 -8.57 -25.53 9.14
N ALA A 849 -8.62 -24.33 8.56
CA ALA A 849 -9.29 -23.17 9.17
C ALA A 849 -10.82 -23.37 9.22
N PHE A 850 -11.42 -23.97 8.18
CA PHE A 850 -12.87 -24.24 8.15
C PHE A 850 -13.24 -25.45 9.00
N THR A 851 -12.36 -26.44 9.12
CA THR A 851 -12.54 -27.57 10.03
C THR A 851 -12.54 -27.13 11.48
N GLU A 852 -11.58 -26.28 11.87
CA GLU A 852 -11.53 -25.69 13.20
C GLU A 852 -12.75 -24.81 13.50
N ALA A 853 -13.20 -24.02 12.51
CA ALA A 853 -14.43 -23.24 12.64
C ALA A 853 -15.66 -24.14 12.85
N ALA A 854 -15.75 -25.29 12.14
CA ALA A 854 -16.86 -26.24 12.32
C ALA A 854 -16.85 -26.90 13.70
N GLN A 855 -15.69 -27.27 14.22
CA GLN A 855 -15.51 -27.79 15.58
C GLN A 855 -15.97 -26.79 16.64
N SER A 856 -15.53 -25.55 16.51
CA SER A 856 -15.93 -24.46 17.40
C SER A 856 -17.41 -24.12 17.27
N LEU A 857 -17.98 -24.14 16.07
CA LEU A 857 -19.42 -23.97 15.85
C LEU A 857 -20.23 -25.08 16.52
N ALA A 858 -19.78 -26.32 16.41
CA ALA A 858 -20.44 -27.47 17.08
C ALA A 858 -20.46 -27.31 18.60
N LEU A 859 -19.32 -26.91 19.18
CA LEU A 859 -19.21 -26.63 20.61
C LEU A 859 -20.10 -25.46 21.04
N ARG A 860 -20.16 -24.41 20.26
CA ARG A 860 -21.04 -23.26 20.46
C ARG A 860 -22.52 -23.67 20.43
N VAL A 861 -22.92 -24.44 19.42
CA VAL A 861 -24.29 -24.97 19.28
C VAL A 861 -24.64 -25.89 20.45
N TRP A 862 -23.69 -26.70 20.90
CA TRP A 862 -23.89 -27.60 22.05
C TRP A 862 -24.17 -26.81 23.34
N ASN A 863 -23.41 -25.74 23.58
CA ASN A 863 -23.47 -24.97 24.82
C ASN A 863 -24.59 -23.92 24.82
N GLU A 864 -24.83 -23.25 23.68
CA GLU A 864 -25.73 -22.08 23.59
C GLU A 864 -27.10 -22.41 22.98
N GLY A 865 -27.23 -23.55 22.25
CA GLY A 865 -28.43 -23.89 21.46
C GLY A 865 -29.64 -24.41 22.24
N GLY A 866 -29.55 -24.50 23.58
CA GLY A 866 -30.62 -25.04 24.44
C GLY A 866 -30.48 -26.54 24.68
N ALA A 867 -31.49 -27.15 25.36
CA ALA A 867 -31.42 -28.55 25.75
C ALA A 867 -31.75 -29.52 24.58
N GLU A 868 -32.76 -29.17 23.79
CA GLU A 868 -33.32 -30.02 22.76
C GLU A 868 -32.54 -30.00 21.46
N GLU A 869 -32.33 -31.14 20.81
CA GLU A 869 -31.64 -31.24 19.52
C GLU A 869 -32.24 -30.37 18.44
N ARG A 870 -33.59 -30.26 18.43
CA ARG A 870 -34.29 -29.37 17.49
C ARG A 870 -33.95 -27.89 17.73
N ALA A 871 -33.86 -27.45 18.98
CA ALA A 871 -33.51 -26.10 19.34
C ALA A 871 -32.03 -25.78 18.96
N LYS A 872 -31.11 -26.70 19.26
CA LYS A 872 -29.71 -26.63 18.85
C LYS A 872 -29.56 -26.52 17.33
N MET A 873 -30.32 -27.33 16.56
CA MET A 873 -30.28 -27.29 15.10
C MET A 873 -30.71 -25.94 14.54
N ILE A 874 -31.84 -25.42 15.04
CA ILE A 874 -32.34 -24.08 14.66
C ILE A 874 -31.32 -23.00 15.01
N TYR A 875 -30.70 -23.09 16.20
CA TYR A 875 -29.68 -22.13 16.62
C TYR A 875 -28.46 -22.14 15.68
N GLY A 876 -27.90 -23.32 15.39
CA GLY A 876 -26.75 -23.47 14.48
C GLY A 876 -27.06 -22.98 13.06
N PHE A 877 -28.23 -23.32 12.54
CA PHE A 877 -28.69 -22.86 11.24
C PHE A 877 -28.80 -21.33 11.18
N ARG A 878 -29.39 -20.70 12.22
CA ARG A 878 -29.50 -19.24 12.31
C ARG A 878 -28.16 -18.55 12.38
N LEU A 879 -27.16 -19.11 13.07
CA LEU A 879 -25.80 -18.54 13.11
C LEU A 879 -25.16 -18.44 11.72
N CYS A 880 -25.42 -19.42 10.84
CA CYS A 880 -24.87 -19.50 9.50
C CYS A 880 -25.68 -18.70 8.48
N VAL A 881 -27.01 -18.81 8.51
CA VAL A 881 -27.91 -18.33 7.46
C VAL A 881 -28.68 -17.06 7.83
N GLY A 882 -28.89 -16.79 9.13
CA GLY A 882 -29.59 -15.61 9.63
C GLY A 882 -31.12 -15.75 9.77
N ARG A 883 -31.73 -16.77 9.13
CA ARG A 883 -33.16 -17.08 9.23
C ARG A 883 -33.39 -18.39 9.94
N ARG A 884 -34.64 -18.71 10.29
CA ARG A 884 -34.98 -20.04 10.75
C ARG A 884 -35.04 -21.03 9.58
N PRO A 885 -34.64 -22.31 9.79
CA PRO A 885 -34.89 -23.34 8.79
C PRO A 885 -36.39 -23.60 8.66
N ASP A 886 -36.83 -23.95 7.46
CA ASP A 886 -38.15 -24.53 7.27
C ASP A 886 -38.23 -25.99 7.78
N GLU A 887 -39.43 -26.58 7.80
CA GLU A 887 -39.60 -27.95 8.29
C GLU A 887 -38.88 -29.01 7.46
N TYR A 888 -38.74 -28.81 6.15
CA TYR A 888 -38.03 -29.72 5.28
C TYR A 888 -36.50 -29.67 5.58
N GLU A 889 -35.93 -28.47 5.63
CA GLU A 889 -34.53 -28.25 5.95
C GLU A 889 -34.18 -28.83 7.32
N LEU A 890 -35.01 -28.50 8.31
CA LEU A 890 -34.81 -28.95 9.69
C LEU A 890 -34.86 -30.49 9.81
N ASN A 891 -35.84 -31.11 9.18
CA ASN A 891 -35.97 -32.59 9.22
C ASN A 891 -34.79 -33.27 8.49
N ARG A 892 -34.27 -32.70 7.39
CA ARG A 892 -33.09 -33.22 6.70
C ARG A 892 -31.83 -33.15 7.57
N LEU A 893 -31.63 -32.00 8.26
CA LEU A 893 -30.47 -31.81 9.15
C LEU A 893 -30.56 -32.71 10.39
N LEU A 894 -31.74 -32.90 10.98
CA LEU A 894 -31.94 -33.83 12.10
C LEU A 894 -31.72 -35.30 11.67
N ALA A 895 -32.13 -35.69 10.46
CA ALA A 895 -31.84 -36.99 9.93
C ALA A 895 -30.34 -37.24 9.73
N LEU A 896 -29.61 -36.22 9.24
CA LEU A 896 -28.15 -36.25 9.17
C LEU A 896 -27.53 -36.43 10.56
N LEU A 897 -27.98 -35.63 11.55
CA LEU A 897 -27.49 -35.75 12.94
C LEU A 897 -27.65 -37.18 13.48
N ARG A 898 -28.82 -37.76 13.36
CA ARG A 898 -29.08 -39.15 13.82
C ARG A 898 -28.15 -40.15 13.16
N LYS A 899 -28.00 -40.09 11.84
CA LYS A 899 -27.07 -40.95 11.11
C LYS A 899 -25.62 -40.81 11.61
N GLN A 900 -25.19 -39.59 11.98
CA GLN A 900 -23.85 -39.39 12.51
C GLN A 900 -23.75 -39.86 13.99
N GLN A 901 -24.81 -39.75 14.79
CA GLN A 901 -24.86 -40.31 16.13
C GLN A 901 -24.67 -41.84 16.10
N GLU A 902 -25.38 -42.52 15.21
CA GLU A 902 -25.19 -43.97 14.99
C GLU A 902 -23.77 -44.31 14.58
N ARG A 903 -23.17 -43.54 13.67
CA ARG A 903 -21.79 -43.74 13.19
C ARG A 903 -20.75 -43.62 14.30
N PHE A 904 -20.87 -42.66 15.17
CA PHE A 904 -19.86 -42.35 16.21
C PHE A 904 -20.15 -43.13 17.53
N ALA A 905 -21.29 -43.76 17.69
CA ALA A 905 -21.63 -44.55 18.90
C ALA A 905 -20.64 -45.68 19.21
N GLY A 906 -20.03 -46.27 18.18
CA GLY A 906 -19.07 -47.38 18.30
C GLY A 906 -17.62 -47.00 18.02
N ASP A 907 -17.31 -45.75 17.66
CA ASP A 907 -15.97 -45.29 17.24
C ASP A 907 -15.53 -44.02 17.98
N THR A 908 -15.09 -44.22 19.22
CA THR A 908 -14.63 -43.13 20.09
C THR A 908 -13.37 -42.42 19.53
N ALA A 909 -12.48 -43.18 18.85
CA ALA A 909 -11.26 -42.59 18.30
C ALA A 909 -11.57 -41.63 17.17
N ALA A 910 -12.42 -42.00 16.22
CA ALA A 910 -12.91 -41.12 15.17
C ALA A 910 -13.68 -39.92 15.74
N ALA A 911 -14.48 -40.13 16.82
CA ALA A 911 -15.21 -39.04 17.47
C ALA A 911 -14.27 -37.98 18.04
N VAL A 912 -13.21 -38.39 18.74
CA VAL A 912 -12.17 -37.51 19.29
C VAL A 912 -11.50 -36.74 18.18
N TYR A 913 -11.06 -37.42 17.12
CA TYR A 913 -10.37 -36.80 15.98
C TYR A 913 -11.22 -35.76 15.26
N VAL A 914 -12.51 -35.99 15.11
CA VAL A 914 -13.44 -35.06 14.42
C VAL A 914 -13.79 -33.86 15.31
N SER A 915 -13.85 -34.03 16.64
CA SER A 915 -14.40 -33.05 17.58
C SER A 915 -13.39 -31.99 18.01
N SER A 916 -12.08 -32.25 17.90
CA SER A 916 -11.08 -31.31 18.41
C SER A 916 -9.99 -30.99 17.37
N PRO A 917 -9.60 -29.72 17.22
CA PRO A 917 -8.46 -29.33 16.39
C PRO A 917 -7.11 -29.64 17.07
N ASP A 918 -7.09 -29.76 18.40
CA ASP A 918 -5.91 -30.08 19.18
C ASP A 918 -6.21 -31.26 20.13
N LEU A 919 -5.63 -32.41 19.82
CA LEU A 919 -5.80 -33.62 20.60
C LEU A 919 -5.17 -33.55 22.01
N ASN A 920 -4.27 -32.58 22.22
CA ASN A 920 -3.63 -32.32 23.53
C ASN A 920 -4.47 -31.37 24.43
N ASN A 921 -5.47 -30.69 23.82
CA ASN A 921 -6.30 -29.73 24.54
C ASN A 921 -7.77 -29.94 24.18
N LEU A 922 -8.32 -31.04 24.66
CA LEU A 922 -9.69 -31.43 24.36
C LEU A 922 -10.69 -30.53 25.11
N PRO A 923 -11.86 -30.20 24.53
CA PRO A 923 -12.91 -29.45 25.19
C PRO A 923 -13.33 -30.14 26.52
N SER A 924 -13.23 -29.41 27.63
CA SER A 924 -13.63 -29.91 28.95
C SER A 924 -15.15 -29.89 29.11
N GLY A 925 -15.68 -30.88 29.83
CA GLY A 925 -17.10 -30.95 30.20
C GLY A 925 -18.06 -31.39 29.10
N VAL A 926 -17.54 -31.86 27.96
CA VAL A 926 -18.34 -32.33 26.83
C VAL A 926 -17.96 -33.78 26.45
N ASP A 927 -18.96 -34.64 26.25
CA ASP A 927 -18.77 -35.96 25.70
C ASP A 927 -18.48 -35.84 24.18
N LEU A 928 -17.25 -36.15 23.79
CA LEU A 928 -16.79 -35.98 22.40
C LEU A 928 -17.53 -36.94 21.43
N SER A 929 -18.03 -38.07 21.91
CA SER A 929 -18.85 -39.00 21.10
C SER A 929 -20.19 -38.34 20.72
N LYS A 930 -20.71 -37.47 21.56
CA LYS A 930 -21.92 -36.69 21.31
C LYS A 930 -21.64 -35.39 20.54
N LEU A 931 -20.42 -34.85 20.64
CA LEU A 931 -20.02 -33.62 19.91
C LEU A 931 -19.70 -33.89 18.44
N ALA A 932 -19.06 -35.02 18.12
CA ALA A 932 -18.64 -35.39 16.76
C ALA A 932 -19.78 -35.32 15.71
N PRO A 933 -21.00 -35.86 15.98
CA PRO A 933 -22.14 -35.69 15.08
C PRO A 933 -22.46 -34.24 14.77
N TRP A 934 -22.40 -33.35 15.78
CA TRP A 934 -22.62 -31.89 15.61
C TRP A 934 -21.53 -31.24 14.82
N THR A 935 -20.27 -31.68 14.91
CA THR A 935 -19.17 -31.18 14.09
C THR A 935 -19.41 -31.47 12.60
N ILE A 936 -19.92 -32.68 12.27
CA ILE A 936 -20.29 -33.00 10.88
C ILE A 936 -21.44 -32.11 10.40
N VAL A 937 -22.46 -31.88 11.25
CA VAL A 937 -23.57 -30.95 10.94
C VAL A 937 -23.04 -29.52 10.74
N ALA A 938 -22.15 -29.05 11.60
CA ALA A 938 -21.54 -27.73 11.49
C ALA A 938 -20.76 -27.56 10.18
N ARG A 939 -20.00 -28.58 9.73
CA ARG A 939 -19.33 -28.58 8.41
C ARG A 939 -20.33 -28.42 7.27
N VAL A 940 -21.48 -29.12 7.34
CA VAL A 940 -22.53 -28.96 6.34
C VAL A 940 -23.14 -27.57 6.37
N LEU A 941 -23.43 -27.01 7.56
CA LEU A 941 -24.00 -25.67 7.71
C LEU A 941 -23.08 -24.59 7.15
N LEU A 942 -21.76 -24.68 7.39
CA LEU A 942 -20.78 -23.76 6.84
C LEU A 942 -20.61 -23.89 5.33
N ASN A 943 -20.93 -25.05 4.75
CA ASN A 943 -20.84 -25.33 3.32
C ASN A 943 -22.15 -25.13 2.55
N LEU A 944 -23.22 -24.73 3.21
CA LEU A 944 -24.47 -24.38 2.52
C LEU A 944 -24.23 -23.18 1.57
N ASP A 945 -24.79 -23.27 0.36
CA ASP A 945 -24.73 -22.17 -0.62
C ASP A 945 -25.26 -20.85 0.00
N GLU A 946 -26.34 -20.90 0.76
CA GLU A 946 -26.92 -19.73 1.41
C GLU A 946 -26.01 -19.11 2.48
N THR A 947 -25.14 -19.90 3.13
CA THR A 947 -24.16 -19.40 4.10
C THR A 947 -23.16 -18.44 3.44
N ILE A 948 -22.68 -18.79 2.24
CA ILE A 948 -21.66 -18.04 1.50
C ILE A 948 -22.24 -17.16 0.38
N THR A 949 -23.56 -17.03 0.30
CA THR A 949 -24.26 -16.27 -0.72
C THR A 949 -25.02 -15.10 -0.08
N ARG A 950 -25.02 -13.97 -0.75
CA ARG A 950 -25.87 -12.83 -0.47
C ARG A 950 -27.10 -12.87 -1.39
N GLN A 951 -28.29 -12.81 -0.83
CA GLN A 951 -29.56 -12.78 -1.56
C GLN A 951 -30.17 -11.41 -1.64
#